data_3532d6a52bf940b39d1a3044439a1bff
#
_entry.id   3532d6a52bf940b39d1a3044439a1bff
#
_cell.length_a   1.000
_cell.length_b   1.000
_cell.length_c   1.000
_cell.angle_alpha   90.00
_cell.angle_beta   90.00
_cell.angle_gamma   90.00
#
_symmetry.space_group_name_H-M   'P 1'
#
loop_
_entity.id
_entity.type
_entity.pdbx_description
1 polymer ?
#
loop_
_entity_poly.entity_id
_entity_poly.type
_entity_poly.pdbx_seq_one_letter_code
_entity_poly.pdbx_strand_id
1 'polypeptide(L)'
;MNMKKSHLLLTALAISSLAACKTTPQSPVSLQWEMGENQEEPGFYGSTFTLVNTSDKPLETGWEIYYTQLSPRQVKNYENSPVTIEMVNPGYYKMTPADSWQPLAPGDSIAIHYLNRGILTQTQFTPKSPFFVQSDDKPVSIPLTIAPFTREAQWTVPDRVAPPYPDGATCYAQNEALQTDYTPQAYDMLPSLKEVTPRTGVSVISENISLSVEEGFANEARLLVQELEKIGYHVTDNGQTVIALCHFAKNTQARNDEHYRLDVRDNYITVSGATPHAIFNGSQTLLSLLKRQNIPARLENVAIDDYPDLLYRGMMLDIARNFTRKADLFRLIDLLASYKINTFHFHFSDDEAWRLEIPGLEELTSVGSRRGFTRDESQCLYPNYYGGWDPADTTATANGYYTRQDFIDLLKYAAQRHITVIPEIESPGHARAAIVAMRARYNKLKNSNMEKAREYLLSETNDTSKYVSAQAYTDNIMNVSLPSVYRFMEKVSDEIIAMYREAGVPLAAIHIGGDEVPHGSWEGSPSCQQFMKEQGMTHPHQLAEYFLDNVSAMLAGKGVKVSGWQEVALNHSPELNARIAPRFEGVYCWSTIGSSDVVPYTVANEGYGVILCNVNNFYLDLAYTPHKDEPGLNWGGYVDQFASYNMLPYNIYCSARTDMAGNPKNLKKAHQGKVALQPQARPRIKGIQAQLFAETLGSFEQAQYYIFPKIFGLVERGWNATPDWSPTPTDDKEALYEEARAIYNAKIAAVEMPHLTHEGVNFRIPQPGVQIVDGKLYANSPIPQAEIRYTTDGSEPTAESPRWEEPLDCQAQVVKARLFYLGKESLTSTFVNND
;
A
#
# COMPACT_ATOMS: atom_id res chain seq x y z
N MET A 1 53.22 30.67 40.31
CA MET A 1 54.28 29.64 40.60
C MET A 1 53.59 28.30 40.72
N ASN A 2 53.93 27.41 39.84
CA ASN A 2 53.70 25.94 39.76
C ASN A 2 52.31 25.28 39.88
N MET A 3 52.00 24.74 38.73
CA MET A 3 51.08 23.66 38.43
C MET A 3 51.28 22.40 39.30
N LYS A 4 50.24 21.67 39.65
CA LYS A 4 50.30 20.18 39.66
C LYS A 4 49.00 19.61 39.16
N LYS A 5 49.07 18.80 38.07
CA LYS A 5 48.06 17.92 37.53
C LYS A 5 47.81 16.77 38.49
N SER A 6 46.53 16.40 38.67
CA SER A 6 46.16 15.12 39.30
C SER A 6 45.37 14.31 38.28
N HIS A 7 45.94 13.19 37.86
CA HIS A 7 45.25 12.16 37.06
C HIS A 7 44.35 11.32 38.02
N LEU A 8 43.08 11.21 37.69
CA LEU A 8 42.20 10.19 38.26
C LEU A 8 42.18 8.98 37.32
N LEU A 9 42.74 7.87 37.77
CA LEU A 9 42.58 6.55 37.16
C LEU A 9 41.21 6.02 37.54
N LEU A 10 40.34 5.81 36.50
CA LEU A 10 39.17 4.95 36.63
C LEU A 10 39.56 3.53 36.21
N THR A 11 39.59 2.64 37.17
CA THR A 11 39.69 1.19 36.96
C THR A 11 38.34 0.64 36.53
N ALA A 12 38.18 0.28 35.23
CA ALA A 12 37.02 -0.45 34.75
C ALA A 12 37.23 -1.96 35.00
N LEU A 13 36.40 -2.56 35.84
CA LEU A 13 36.27 -4.00 35.97
C LEU A 13 35.56 -4.54 34.69
N ALA A 14 36.33 -5.23 33.86
CA ALA A 14 35.77 -5.99 32.73
C ALA A 14 35.25 -7.33 33.26
N ILE A 15 33.92 -7.46 33.30
CA ILE A 15 33.28 -8.77 33.44
C ILE A 15 33.23 -9.35 32.03
N SER A 16 34.08 -10.32 31.75
CA SER A 16 34.08 -11.10 30.52
C SER A 16 32.94 -12.11 30.52
N SER A 17 31.78 -11.70 29.98
CA SER A 17 30.82 -12.66 29.49
C SER A 17 31.27 -13.09 28.08
N LEU A 18 31.80 -14.30 27.94
CA LEU A 18 31.99 -14.98 26.68
C LEU A 18 30.60 -15.31 26.06
N ALA A 19 29.97 -14.34 25.45
CA ALA A 19 29.01 -14.61 24.41
C ALA A 19 29.84 -14.88 23.16
N ALA A 20 29.79 -16.10 22.62
CA ALA A 20 30.33 -16.44 21.32
C ALA A 20 29.59 -15.59 20.27
N CYS A 21 30.16 -14.43 19.96
CA CYS A 21 29.78 -13.72 18.73
C CYS A 21 30.09 -14.66 17.56
N LYS A 22 29.07 -15.25 16.96
CA LYS A 22 29.21 -15.79 15.61
C LYS A 22 29.59 -14.60 14.73
N THR A 23 30.86 -14.46 14.39
CA THR A 23 31.28 -13.49 13.37
C THR A 23 30.58 -13.88 12.08
N THR A 24 29.63 -13.07 11.63
CA THR A 24 29.01 -13.22 10.32
C THR A 24 30.15 -13.20 9.30
N PRO A 25 30.27 -14.15 8.38
CA PRO A 25 31.29 -14.15 7.35
C PRO A 25 31.29 -12.78 6.64
N GLN A 26 32.43 -12.13 6.59
CA GLN A 26 32.56 -10.85 5.90
C GLN A 26 32.63 -11.13 4.40
N SER A 27 31.89 -10.36 3.60
CA SER A 27 31.96 -10.46 2.14
C SER A 27 33.36 -10.19 1.64
N PRO A 28 33.88 -10.98 0.67
CA PRO A 28 35.16 -10.70 0.03
C PRO A 28 35.12 -9.48 -0.89
N VAL A 29 33.95 -8.92 -1.13
CA VAL A 29 33.76 -7.76 -2.02
C VAL A 29 32.78 -6.76 -1.42
N SER A 30 32.87 -5.51 -1.89
CA SER A 30 31.82 -4.49 -1.72
C SER A 30 31.41 -3.94 -3.08
N LEU A 31 30.19 -3.38 -3.14
CA LEU A 31 29.62 -2.77 -4.34
C LEU A 31 29.23 -1.33 -4.10
N GLN A 32 29.53 -0.49 -5.09
CA GLN A 32 28.89 0.81 -5.25
C GLN A 32 28.10 0.78 -6.54
N TRP A 33 26.90 1.35 -6.54
CA TRP A 33 26.08 1.48 -7.74
C TRP A 33 25.81 2.95 -8.02
N GLU A 34 25.90 3.33 -9.28
CA GLU A 34 25.64 4.67 -9.79
C GLU A 34 24.68 4.60 -10.98
N MET A 35 23.69 5.47 -10.98
CA MET A 35 22.82 5.73 -12.13
C MET A 35 23.60 6.54 -13.17
N GLY A 36 23.62 6.07 -14.41
CA GLY A 36 24.05 6.84 -15.57
C GLY A 36 23.01 7.89 -15.96
N GLU A 37 22.52 7.84 -17.17
CA GLU A 37 21.46 8.73 -17.65
C GLU A 37 20.30 7.92 -18.21
N ASN A 38 19.10 8.47 -18.12
CA ASN A 38 17.97 7.96 -18.88
C ASN A 38 18.23 8.22 -20.37
N GLN A 39 17.85 7.27 -21.23
CA GLN A 39 18.06 7.37 -22.67
C GLN A 39 19.57 7.43 -23.09
N GLU A 40 20.47 6.85 -22.29
CA GLU A 40 21.89 6.69 -22.67
C GLU A 40 22.03 5.97 -24.02
N GLU A 41 21.18 4.96 -24.26
CA GLU A 41 20.78 4.47 -25.59
C GLU A 41 19.26 4.53 -25.71
N PRO A 42 18.68 4.66 -26.90
CA PRO A 42 17.23 4.68 -27.07
C PRO A 42 16.52 3.50 -26.39
N GLY A 43 15.66 3.78 -25.42
CA GLY A 43 14.95 2.78 -24.64
C GLY A 43 15.74 2.12 -23.51
N PHE A 44 16.93 2.61 -23.19
CA PHE A 44 17.79 2.09 -22.11
C PHE A 44 18.34 3.23 -21.25
N TYR A 45 18.48 2.95 -19.95
CA TYR A 45 19.25 3.79 -19.03
C TYR A 45 20.57 3.12 -18.65
N GLY A 46 21.59 3.94 -18.44
CA GLY A 46 22.92 3.49 -18.05
C GLY A 46 23.05 3.22 -16.56
N SER A 47 23.88 2.26 -16.20
CA SER A 47 24.23 1.94 -14.83
C SER A 47 25.67 1.48 -14.71
N THR A 48 26.27 1.74 -13.56
CA THR A 48 27.63 1.29 -13.25
C THR A 48 27.67 0.65 -11.88
N PHE A 49 28.14 -0.60 -11.80
CA PHE A 49 28.63 -1.16 -10.55
C PHE A 49 30.14 -0.94 -10.45
N THR A 50 30.60 -0.43 -9.31
CA THR A 50 32.02 -0.50 -8.94
C THR A 50 32.17 -1.65 -7.95
N LEU A 51 32.86 -2.70 -8.40
CA LEU A 51 33.20 -3.88 -7.59
C LEU A 51 34.59 -3.68 -6.98
N VAL A 52 34.69 -3.75 -5.66
CA VAL A 52 35.93 -3.62 -4.91
C VAL A 52 36.26 -4.95 -4.26
N ASN A 53 37.48 -5.46 -4.47
CA ASN A 53 37.98 -6.63 -3.74
C ASN A 53 38.43 -6.21 -2.34
N THR A 54 37.64 -6.55 -1.31
CA THR A 54 37.91 -6.26 0.10
C THR A 54 38.63 -7.40 0.83
N SER A 55 38.93 -8.50 0.12
CA SER A 55 39.65 -9.64 0.68
C SER A 55 41.17 -9.47 0.64
N ASP A 56 41.90 -10.38 1.26
CA ASP A 56 43.37 -10.45 1.26
C ASP A 56 43.96 -11.25 0.08
N LYS A 57 43.10 -11.73 -0.85
CA LYS A 57 43.48 -12.56 -2.01
C LYS A 57 42.94 -11.97 -3.30
N PRO A 58 43.61 -12.24 -4.45
CA PRO A 58 43.00 -11.88 -5.73
C PRO A 58 41.63 -12.55 -5.91
N LEU A 59 40.69 -11.81 -6.43
CA LEU A 59 39.37 -12.31 -6.81
C LEU A 59 39.48 -12.98 -8.19
N GLU A 60 39.65 -14.30 -8.16
CA GLU A 60 39.73 -15.14 -9.35
C GLU A 60 38.37 -15.30 -10.03
N THR A 61 38.19 -16.28 -10.91
CA THR A 61 36.89 -16.65 -11.49
C THR A 61 36.09 -17.59 -10.60
N GLY A 62 34.85 -17.94 -11.01
CA GLY A 62 33.99 -18.90 -10.28
C GLY A 62 33.17 -18.33 -9.16
N TRP A 63 33.06 -17.02 -9.10
CA TRP A 63 32.11 -16.34 -8.21
C TRP A 63 30.84 -15.95 -8.94
N GLU A 64 29.78 -15.79 -8.18
CA GLU A 64 28.48 -15.27 -8.61
C GLU A 64 28.05 -14.18 -7.63
N ILE A 65 27.59 -13.06 -8.14
CA ILE A 65 26.95 -12.00 -7.36
C ILE A 65 25.50 -11.92 -7.79
N TYR A 66 24.61 -11.95 -6.81
CA TYR A 66 23.18 -11.81 -7.04
C TYR A 66 22.68 -10.52 -6.42
N TYR A 67 21.66 -9.93 -6.99
CA TYR A 67 20.96 -8.75 -6.43
C TYR A 67 19.51 -8.71 -6.91
N THR A 68 18.67 -7.94 -6.19
CA THR A 68 17.31 -7.66 -6.62
C THR A 68 17.19 -6.22 -7.10
N GLN A 69 16.30 -5.97 -8.05
CA GLN A 69 15.98 -4.63 -8.51
C GLN A 69 14.52 -4.57 -8.95
N LEU A 70 13.75 -3.65 -8.34
CA LEU A 70 12.34 -3.45 -8.65
C LEU A 70 12.17 -2.96 -10.10
N SER A 71 11.03 -3.28 -10.70
CA SER A 71 10.75 -3.12 -12.12
C SER A 71 11.71 -3.96 -12.97
N PRO A 72 11.42 -5.25 -13.13
CA PRO A 72 12.29 -6.17 -13.85
C PRO A 72 12.61 -5.65 -15.24
N ARG A 73 13.90 -5.64 -15.59
CA ARG A 73 14.40 -5.09 -16.84
C ARG A 73 15.36 -6.06 -17.51
N GLN A 74 15.30 -6.12 -18.84
CA GLN A 74 16.34 -6.78 -19.60
C GLN A 74 17.63 -5.98 -19.48
N VAL A 75 18.73 -6.67 -19.19
CA VAL A 75 20.07 -6.11 -19.14
C VAL A 75 20.74 -6.29 -20.50
N LYS A 76 21.45 -5.25 -20.94
CA LYS A 76 22.34 -5.30 -22.09
C LYS A 76 23.76 -5.08 -21.59
N ASN A 77 24.58 -6.14 -21.69
CA ASN A 77 26.02 -6.06 -21.40
C ASN A 77 26.76 -5.45 -22.56
N TYR A 78 27.80 -4.67 -22.31
CA TYR A 78 28.74 -4.25 -23.38
C TYR A 78 29.60 -5.41 -23.85
N GLU A 79 30.01 -5.41 -25.14
CA GLU A 79 30.76 -6.50 -25.78
C GLU A 79 32.07 -6.86 -25.04
N ASN A 80 32.74 -5.85 -24.47
CA ASN A 80 34.01 -6.04 -23.75
C ASN A 80 33.82 -5.98 -22.22
N SER A 81 32.63 -6.20 -21.72
CA SER A 81 32.38 -6.21 -20.27
C SER A 81 33.18 -7.34 -19.59
N PRO A 82 33.86 -7.06 -18.47
CA PRO A 82 34.57 -8.08 -17.71
C PRO A 82 33.64 -9.08 -17.02
N VAL A 83 32.35 -8.82 -17.01
CA VAL A 83 31.31 -9.65 -16.40
C VAL A 83 30.11 -9.78 -17.32
N THR A 84 29.32 -10.82 -17.08
CA THR A 84 27.97 -10.98 -17.65
C THR A 84 26.93 -10.80 -16.57
N ILE A 85 25.94 -9.94 -16.82
CA ILE A 85 24.76 -9.76 -15.96
C ILE A 85 23.56 -10.33 -16.71
N GLU A 86 22.80 -11.20 -16.04
CA GLU A 86 21.58 -11.81 -16.59
C GLU A 86 20.43 -11.76 -15.57
N MET A 87 19.20 -11.69 -16.04
CA MET A 87 17.99 -11.81 -15.23
C MET A 87 17.67 -13.29 -15.05
N VAL A 88 17.74 -13.77 -13.81
CA VAL A 88 17.42 -15.16 -13.44
C VAL A 88 15.93 -15.37 -13.32
N ASN A 89 15.26 -14.38 -12.72
CA ASN A 89 13.83 -14.32 -12.50
C ASN A 89 13.42 -12.85 -12.52
N PRO A 90 12.17 -12.46 -12.79
CA PRO A 90 11.78 -11.06 -12.74
C PRO A 90 12.25 -10.34 -11.46
N GLY A 91 13.03 -9.28 -11.66
CA GLY A 91 13.61 -8.50 -10.55
C GLY A 91 14.78 -9.17 -9.80
N TYR A 92 15.24 -10.33 -10.21
CA TYR A 92 16.38 -11.04 -9.63
C TYR A 92 17.48 -11.29 -10.66
N TYR A 93 18.67 -10.83 -10.38
CA TYR A 93 19.79 -10.78 -11.33
C TYR A 93 20.99 -11.52 -10.79
N LYS A 94 21.80 -12.05 -11.74
CA LYS A 94 23.07 -12.72 -11.47
C LYS A 94 24.18 -12.05 -12.30
N MET A 95 25.29 -11.75 -11.68
CA MET A 95 26.53 -11.27 -12.29
C MET A 95 27.61 -12.33 -12.13
N THR A 96 28.30 -12.68 -13.21
CA THR A 96 29.38 -13.65 -13.24
C THR A 96 30.57 -13.10 -14.00
N PRO A 97 31.83 -13.51 -13.70
CA PRO A 97 32.99 -13.17 -14.52
C PRO A 97 32.84 -13.68 -15.95
N ALA A 98 33.13 -12.83 -16.93
CA ALA A 98 33.21 -13.20 -18.33
C ALA A 98 34.58 -13.88 -18.64
N ASP A 99 34.71 -14.45 -19.84
CA ASP A 99 35.99 -15.07 -20.29
C ASP A 99 37.18 -14.08 -20.30
N SER A 100 36.86 -12.78 -20.41
CA SER A 100 37.84 -11.68 -20.37
C SER A 100 38.25 -11.27 -18.95
N TRP A 101 37.68 -11.85 -17.91
CA TRP A 101 37.95 -11.50 -16.51
C TRP A 101 39.43 -11.66 -16.20
N GLN A 102 40.02 -10.65 -15.57
CA GLN A 102 41.36 -10.72 -14.99
C GLN A 102 41.25 -10.72 -13.47
N PRO A 103 42.05 -11.49 -12.74
CA PRO A 103 42.04 -11.52 -11.30
C PRO A 103 42.15 -10.10 -10.71
N LEU A 104 41.21 -9.71 -9.88
CA LEU A 104 41.21 -8.39 -9.22
C LEU A 104 42.04 -8.45 -7.93
N ALA A 105 43.12 -7.71 -7.84
CA ALA A 105 44.01 -7.76 -6.67
C ALA A 105 43.33 -7.22 -5.41
N PRO A 106 43.80 -7.59 -4.18
CA PRO A 106 43.29 -7.05 -2.92
C PRO A 106 43.33 -5.52 -2.89
N GLY A 107 42.23 -4.90 -2.55
CA GLY A 107 42.07 -3.44 -2.52
C GLY A 107 41.78 -2.78 -3.86
N ASP A 108 41.91 -3.49 -4.97
CA ASP A 108 41.61 -2.95 -6.29
C ASP A 108 40.10 -2.92 -6.56
N SER A 109 39.70 -2.11 -7.51
CA SER A 109 38.32 -1.96 -7.95
C SER A 109 38.19 -1.99 -9.48
N ILE A 110 37.01 -2.37 -9.95
CA ILE A 110 36.70 -2.36 -11.38
C ILE A 110 35.28 -1.78 -11.58
N ALA A 111 35.18 -0.86 -12.55
CA ALA A 111 33.89 -0.32 -12.97
C ALA A 111 33.25 -1.24 -14.04
N ILE A 112 31.99 -1.59 -13.83
CA ILE A 112 31.21 -2.49 -14.67
C ILE A 112 30.03 -1.67 -15.20
N HIS A 113 30.11 -1.23 -16.44
CA HIS A 113 29.07 -0.50 -17.12
C HIS A 113 28.09 -1.45 -17.80
N TYR A 114 26.80 -1.16 -17.70
CA TYR A 114 25.75 -1.93 -18.35
C TYR A 114 24.50 -1.06 -18.55
N LEU A 115 23.63 -1.54 -19.43
CA LEU A 115 22.39 -0.86 -19.75
C LEU A 115 21.18 -1.68 -19.27
N ASN A 116 20.14 -0.99 -18.80
CA ASN A 116 18.87 -1.61 -18.45
C ASN A 116 17.77 -1.08 -19.36
N ARG A 117 16.94 -1.96 -19.89
CA ARG A 117 15.79 -1.56 -20.71
C ARG A 117 14.79 -0.74 -19.90
N GLY A 118 14.30 0.36 -20.48
CA GLY A 118 13.29 1.24 -19.88
C GLY A 118 13.88 2.50 -19.28
N ILE A 119 13.28 2.99 -18.22
CA ILE A 119 13.65 4.24 -17.54
C ILE A 119 13.73 4.01 -16.02
N LEU A 120 14.53 4.81 -15.34
CA LEU A 120 14.60 4.85 -13.89
C LEU A 120 14.59 6.32 -13.45
N THR A 121 13.59 6.74 -12.69
CA THR A 121 13.40 8.14 -12.31
C THR A 121 13.37 8.37 -10.80
N GLN A 122 13.41 7.29 -10.02
CA GLN A 122 13.33 7.35 -8.56
C GLN A 122 14.36 6.43 -7.91
N THR A 123 14.94 6.87 -6.81
CA THR A 123 15.93 6.12 -6.03
C THR A 123 15.36 4.83 -5.44
N GLN A 124 14.04 4.72 -5.32
CA GLN A 124 13.35 3.51 -4.90
C GLN A 124 13.66 2.29 -5.79
N PHE A 125 13.94 2.50 -7.08
CA PHE A 125 14.16 1.44 -8.07
C PHE A 125 15.63 1.02 -8.24
N THR A 126 16.51 1.44 -7.34
CA THR A 126 17.91 1.04 -7.35
C THR A 126 18.10 -0.40 -6.88
N PRO A 127 19.23 -1.07 -7.21
CA PRO A 127 19.54 -2.42 -6.74
C PRO A 127 19.48 -2.54 -5.22
N LYS A 128 19.10 -3.74 -4.74
CA LYS A 128 18.97 -4.04 -3.31
C LYS A 128 19.52 -5.42 -2.98
N SER A 129 19.87 -5.62 -1.72
CA SER A 129 20.19 -6.90 -1.10
C SER A 129 21.20 -7.78 -1.86
N PRO A 130 22.34 -7.26 -2.38
CA PRO A 130 23.29 -8.07 -3.09
C PRO A 130 23.97 -9.08 -2.16
N PHE A 131 24.29 -10.25 -2.74
CA PHE A 131 25.05 -11.28 -2.04
C PHE A 131 26.01 -12.00 -2.98
N PHE A 132 27.07 -12.52 -2.39
CA PHE A 132 28.16 -13.22 -3.06
C PHE A 132 28.04 -14.71 -2.83
N VAL A 133 28.29 -15.51 -3.85
CA VAL A 133 28.31 -16.97 -3.81
C VAL A 133 29.58 -17.47 -4.52
N GLN A 134 30.21 -18.45 -3.91
CA GLN A 134 31.30 -19.23 -4.52
C GLN A 134 30.87 -20.68 -4.73
N SER A 135 31.80 -21.49 -5.17
CA SER A 135 31.63 -22.91 -5.52
C SER A 135 31.08 -23.79 -4.38
N ASP A 136 31.09 -23.32 -3.14
CA ASP A 136 30.52 -24.05 -1.99
C ASP A 136 29.06 -23.74 -1.73
N ASP A 137 28.42 -22.93 -2.57
CA ASP A 137 27.03 -22.47 -2.49
C ASP A 137 26.66 -21.81 -1.13
N LYS A 138 27.64 -21.16 -0.47
CA LYS A 138 27.40 -20.42 0.77
C LYS A 138 27.30 -18.93 0.49
N PRO A 139 26.06 -18.38 0.50
CA PRO A 139 25.87 -16.97 0.26
C PRO A 139 26.41 -16.09 1.41
N VAL A 140 26.93 -14.91 1.04
CA VAL A 140 27.35 -13.87 1.99
C VAL A 140 26.83 -12.52 1.50
N SER A 141 26.15 -11.76 2.37
CA SER A 141 25.65 -10.43 2.02
C SER A 141 26.78 -9.47 1.66
N ILE A 142 26.62 -8.69 0.60
CA ILE A 142 27.59 -7.68 0.12
C ILE A 142 27.15 -6.30 0.64
N PRO A 143 28.07 -5.49 1.20
CA PRO A 143 27.83 -4.07 1.41
C PRO A 143 27.60 -3.35 0.06
N LEU A 144 26.45 -2.65 -0.05
CA LEU A 144 26.07 -1.88 -1.23
C LEU A 144 25.91 -0.40 -0.86
N THR A 145 26.56 0.47 -1.62
CA THR A 145 26.37 1.93 -1.56
C THR A 145 25.71 2.39 -2.84
N ILE A 146 24.62 3.17 -2.73
CA ILE A 146 23.97 3.81 -3.88
C ILE A 146 24.48 5.26 -3.95
N ALA A 147 25.06 5.63 -5.07
CA ALA A 147 25.46 7.01 -5.32
C ALA A 147 24.21 7.91 -5.44
N PRO A 148 24.22 9.11 -4.86
CA PRO A 148 23.07 10.02 -4.94
C PRO A 148 22.83 10.49 -6.37
N PHE A 149 21.57 10.69 -6.74
CA PHE A 149 21.19 11.28 -8.02
C PHE A 149 21.44 12.79 -7.95
N THR A 150 22.40 13.29 -8.72
CA THR A 150 22.86 14.68 -8.69
C THR A 150 22.67 15.42 -10.01
N ARG A 151 22.44 14.70 -11.12
CA ARG A 151 22.27 15.27 -12.46
C ARG A 151 20.81 15.07 -12.91
N GLU A 152 20.23 16.09 -13.50
CA GLU A 152 18.83 16.07 -13.95
C GLU A 152 18.53 14.88 -14.89
N ALA A 153 19.43 14.55 -15.81
CA ALA A 153 19.29 13.41 -16.72
C ALA A 153 19.15 12.04 -16.03
N GLN A 154 19.40 11.96 -14.71
CA GLN A 154 19.21 10.75 -13.93
C GLN A 154 17.74 10.52 -13.51
N TRP A 155 16.91 11.57 -13.45
CA TRP A 155 15.50 11.45 -13.06
C TRP A 155 14.51 12.05 -14.06
N THR A 156 14.98 12.81 -15.03
CA THR A 156 14.14 13.28 -16.14
C THR A 156 14.27 12.37 -17.35
N VAL A 157 13.24 12.34 -18.14
CA VAL A 157 13.20 11.61 -19.41
C VAL A 157 12.54 12.52 -20.44
N PRO A 158 13.23 12.88 -21.53
CA PRO A 158 12.64 13.64 -22.61
C PRO A 158 11.34 13.00 -23.11
N ASP A 159 10.34 13.82 -23.37
CA ASP A 159 9.03 13.41 -23.91
C ASP A 159 8.20 12.45 -23.04
N ARG A 160 8.62 12.20 -21.79
CA ARG A 160 7.80 11.41 -20.85
C ARG A 160 6.55 12.18 -20.43
N VAL A 161 5.40 11.55 -20.56
CA VAL A 161 4.15 12.08 -20.00
C VAL A 161 4.16 11.91 -18.47
N ALA A 162 4.39 12.99 -17.75
CA ALA A 162 4.38 13.05 -16.29
C ALA A 162 4.06 14.49 -15.85
N PRO A 163 3.55 14.69 -14.62
CA PRO A 163 3.45 16.03 -14.05
C PRO A 163 4.82 16.70 -13.94
N PRO A 164 4.88 18.04 -13.85
CA PRO A 164 6.13 18.76 -13.63
C PRO A 164 6.89 18.23 -12.40
N TYR A 165 8.21 18.22 -12.50
CA TYR A 165 9.05 17.87 -11.34
C TYR A 165 8.79 18.88 -10.21
N PRO A 166 8.64 18.47 -8.96
CA PRO A 166 8.31 19.36 -7.85
C PRO A 166 9.55 20.11 -7.35
N ASP A 167 10.06 21.00 -8.18
CA ASP A 167 11.09 21.95 -7.80
C ASP A 167 10.51 23.06 -6.87
N GLY A 168 11.38 23.97 -6.42
CA GLY A 168 10.99 25.02 -5.49
C GLY A 168 9.88 25.91 -6.01
N ALA A 169 9.93 26.32 -7.27
CA ALA A 169 8.94 27.21 -7.88
C ALA A 169 7.61 26.50 -8.11
N THR A 170 7.65 25.27 -8.60
CA THR A 170 6.46 24.43 -8.79
C THR A 170 5.74 24.22 -7.46
N CYS A 171 6.48 23.85 -6.39
CA CYS A 171 5.92 23.70 -5.05
C CYS A 171 5.37 25.03 -4.51
N TYR A 172 6.03 26.17 -4.81
CA TYR A 172 5.54 27.48 -4.38
C TYR A 172 4.16 27.80 -4.95
N ALA A 173 3.99 27.62 -6.26
CA ALA A 173 2.69 27.84 -6.92
C ALA A 173 1.59 26.90 -6.40
N GLN A 174 1.92 25.63 -6.19
CA GLN A 174 0.98 24.63 -5.66
C GLN A 174 0.55 24.97 -4.22
N ASN A 175 1.48 25.38 -3.37
CA ASN A 175 1.22 25.74 -1.98
C ASN A 175 0.44 27.05 -1.84
N GLU A 176 0.67 28.02 -2.76
CA GLU A 176 -0.09 29.27 -2.79
C GLU A 176 -1.58 29.02 -3.02
N ALA A 177 -1.94 28.05 -3.87
CA ALA A 177 -3.32 27.66 -4.13
C ALA A 177 -4.01 26.96 -2.92
N LEU A 178 -3.27 26.62 -1.87
CA LEU A 178 -3.80 26.00 -0.64
C LEU A 178 -3.94 27.01 0.52
N GLN A 179 -3.55 28.28 0.31
CA GLN A 179 -3.70 29.29 1.35
C GLN A 179 -5.18 29.56 1.64
N THR A 180 -5.53 29.66 2.91
CA THR A 180 -6.90 29.90 3.36
C THR A 180 -6.91 30.59 4.71
N ASP A 181 -7.90 31.43 4.95
CA ASP A 181 -8.17 32.04 6.26
C ASP A 181 -8.97 31.12 7.19
N TYR A 182 -9.27 29.88 6.72
CA TYR A 182 -10.02 28.91 7.50
C TYR A 182 -9.26 28.50 8.75
N THR A 183 -9.92 28.67 9.90
CA THR A 183 -9.42 28.21 11.19
C THR A 183 -10.23 26.98 11.62
N PRO A 184 -9.57 25.84 11.85
CA PRO A 184 -10.24 24.62 12.29
C PRO A 184 -11.10 24.85 13.54
N GLN A 185 -12.31 24.34 13.51
CA GLN A 185 -13.29 24.44 14.58
C GLN A 185 -13.18 23.27 15.57
N ALA A 186 -13.81 23.41 16.74
CA ALA A 186 -13.74 22.40 17.80
C ALA A 186 -14.20 20.99 17.38
N TYR A 187 -15.08 20.91 16.38
CA TYR A 187 -15.64 19.63 15.89
C TYR A 187 -15.08 19.18 14.55
N ASP A 188 -14.07 19.86 14.03
CA ASP A 188 -13.45 19.46 12.79
C ASP A 188 -12.72 18.12 12.95
N MET A 189 -12.96 17.23 12.04
CA MET A 189 -12.34 15.92 11.95
C MET A 189 -12.52 15.35 10.54
N LEU A 190 -11.87 14.24 10.26
CA LEU A 190 -12.10 13.41 9.07
C LEU A 190 -12.52 12.00 9.50
N PRO A 191 -13.59 11.45 8.90
CA PRO A 191 -14.51 12.12 7.96
C PRO A 191 -15.26 13.28 8.60
N SER A 192 -15.58 14.29 7.76
CA SER A 192 -16.38 15.43 8.19
C SER A 192 -17.77 15.00 8.60
N LEU A 193 -18.24 15.51 9.73
CA LEU A 193 -19.55 15.19 10.30
C LEU A 193 -20.71 15.75 9.44
N LYS A 194 -21.82 15.02 9.35
CA LYS A 194 -22.99 15.42 8.55
C LYS A 194 -23.71 16.63 9.12
N GLU A 195 -24.16 16.53 10.35
CA GLU A 195 -24.95 17.56 11.02
C GLU A 195 -24.38 17.86 12.40
N VAL A 196 -23.93 19.09 12.59
CA VAL A 196 -23.39 19.58 13.86
C VAL A 196 -24.26 20.76 14.31
N THR A 197 -24.88 20.61 15.45
CA THR A 197 -25.70 21.70 16.08
C THR A 197 -25.02 22.15 17.36
N PRO A 198 -24.27 23.27 17.34
CA PRO A 198 -23.67 23.85 18.54
C PRO A 198 -24.76 24.22 19.58
N ARG A 199 -24.43 24.05 20.84
CA ARG A 199 -25.29 24.43 21.97
C ARG A 199 -24.55 25.38 22.91
N THR A 200 -25.30 26.12 23.72
CA THR A 200 -24.70 27.03 24.69
C THR A 200 -24.01 26.24 25.80
N GLY A 201 -22.80 26.69 26.18
CA GLY A 201 -22.06 26.17 27.33
C GLY A 201 -20.92 25.23 26.95
N VAL A 202 -20.12 24.88 27.94
CA VAL A 202 -18.95 24.01 27.84
C VAL A 202 -19.07 22.93 28.91
N SER A 203 -18.99 21.69 28.53
CA SER A 203 -18.87 20.53 29.43
C SER A 203 -17.41 20.32 29.81
N VAL A 204 -17.14 20.20 31.12
CA VAL A 204 -15.81 19.83 31.63
C VAL A 204 -15.82 18.34 31.89
N ILE A 205 -15.08 17.60 31.07
CA ILE A 205 -15.01 16.15 31.15
C ILE A 205 -14.00 15.78 32.23
N SER A 206 -14.54 15.33 33.35
CA SER A 206 -13.76 14.92 34.52
C SER A 206 -12.83 13.74 34.21
N GLU A 207 -11.67 13.67 34.87
CA GLU A 207 -10.78 12.53 34.84
C GLU A 207 -11.49 11.22 35.22
N ASN A 208 -12.47 11.30 36.16
CA ASN A 208 -13.28 10.16 36.56
C ASN A 208 -14.64 10.18 35.81
N ILE A 209 -14.86 9.12 35.03
CA ILE A 209 -16.04 8.95 34.16
C ILE A 209 -16.88 7.77 34.67
N SER A 210 -18.19 7.92 34.72
CA SER A 210 -19.12 6.81 34.85
C SER A 210 -19.69 6.41 33.51
N LEU A 211 -19.83 5.12 33.28
CA LEU A 211 -20.38 4.57 32.04
C LEU A 211 -21.75 3.95 32.30
N SER A 212 -22.78 4.38 31.54
CA SER A 212 -24.10 3.78 31.51
C SER A 212 -24.31 3.08 30.17
N VAL A 213 -24.62 1.77 30.18
CA VAL A 213 -24.64 0.96 28.97
C VAL A 213 -25.98 0.22 28.89
N GLU A 214 -26.71 0.42 27.80
CA GLU A 214 -27.91 -0.39 27.52
C GLU A 214 -27.52 -1.79 26.98
N GLU A 215 -28.47 -2.70 27.10
CA GLU A 215 -28.29 -4.10 26.63
C GLU A 215 -27.89 -4.13 25.14
N GLY A 216 -26.93 -4.99 24.78
CA GLY A 216 -26.43 -5.16 23.41
C GLY A 216 -25.13 -4.42 23.07
N PHE A 217 -24.64 -3.51 23.91
CA PHE A 217 -23.46 -2.67 23.62
C PHE A 217 -22.24 -2.99 24.50
N ALA A 218 -22.17 -4.19 25.04
CA ALA A 218 -21.11 -4.58 25.98
C ALA A 218 -19.70 -4.58 25.33
N ASN A 219 -19.58 -4.95 24.05
CA ASN A 219 -18.31 -4.91 23.33
C ASN A 219 -17.83 -3.46 23.12
N GLU A 220 -18.71 -2.57 22.66
CA GLU A 220 -18.43 -1.16 22.38
C GLU A 220 -18.05 -0.42 23.67
N ALA A 221 -18.76 -0.74 24.77
CA ALA A 221 -18.43 -0.23 26.10
C ALA A 221 -17.04 -0.65 26.54
N ARG A 222 -16.69 -1.93 26.37
CA ARG A 222 -15.36 -2.44 26.71
C ARG A 222 -14.27 -1.75 25.91
N LEU A 223 -14.45 -1.59 24.60
CA LEU A 223 -13.50 -0.90 23.73
C LEU A 223 -13.37 0.59 24.08
N LEU A 224 -14.49 1.25 24.37
CA LEU A 224 -14.49 2.65 24.80
C LEU A 224 -13.72 2.83 26.12
N VAL A 225 -13.95 1.95 27.10
CA VAL A 225 -13.22 1.95 28.38
C VAL A 225 -11.71 1.81 28.15
N GLN A 226 -11.29 0.83 27.33
CA GLN A 226 -9.88 0.61 27.03
C GLN A 226 -9.20 1.85 26.42
N GLU A 227 -9.86 2.52 25.50
CA GLU A 227 -9.33 3.75 24.88
C GLU A 227 -9.36 4.95 25.84
N LEU A 228 -10.39 5.11 26.66
CA LEU A 228 -10.45 6.16 27.68
C LEU A 228 -9.33 6.00 28.71
N GLU A 229 -9.10 4.77 29.21
CA GLU A 229 -8.02 4.48 30.15
C GLU A 229 -6.64 4.69 29.53
N LYS A 230 -6.44 4.31 28.27
CA LYS A 230 -5.20 4.52 27.53
C LYS A 230 -4.84 6.01 27.41
N ILE A 231 -5.82 6.89 27.28
CA ILE A 231 -5.61 8.34 27.19
C ILE A 231 -5.67 9.05 28.55
N GLY A 232 -5.79 8.31 29.65
CA GLY A 232 -5.60 8.81 31.03
C GLY A 232 -6.89 9.10 31.80
N TYR A 233 -8.08 8.74 31.30
CA TYR A 233 -9.31 8.78 32.08
C TYR A 233 -9.47 7.53 32.96
N HIS A 234 -10.22 7.65 34.05
CA HIS A 234 -10.55 6.54 34.93
C HIS A 234 -12.05 6.24 34.88
N VAL A 235 -12.44 5.04 34.47
CA VAL A 235 -13.83 4.62 34.46
C VAL A 235 -14.22 4.04 35.81
N THR A 236 -15.21 4.67 36.51
CA THR A 236 -15.62 4.35 37.88
C THR A 236 -17.13 4.42 38.02
N ASP A 237 -17.70 3.82 39.06
CA ASP A 237 -19.14 3.84 39.31
C ASP A 237 -19.69 5.25 39.70
N ASN A 238 -18.81 6.14 40.20
CA ASN A 238 -19.16 7.45 40.74
C ASN A 238 -18.42 8.61 40.06
N GLY A 239 -18.15 8.48 38.72
CA GLY A 239 -17.55 9.55 37.95
C GLY A 239 -18.41 10.80 37.86
N GLN A 240 -17.78 11.97 37.80
CA GLN A 240 -18.50 13.24 37.70
C GLN A 240 -19.03 13.51 36.28
N THR A 241 -18.42 12.90 35.26
CA THR A 241 -18.92 12.89 33.90
C THR A 241 -19.55 11.52 33.63
N VAL A 242 -20.73 11.54 33.00
CA VAL A 242 -21.44 10.31 32.59
C VAL A 242 -21.38 10.17 31.07
N ILE A 243 -20.93 9.02 30.59
CA ILE A 243 -21.08 8.62 29.18
C ILE A 243 -22.15 7.53 29.12
N ALA A 244 -23.22 7.77 28.34
CA ALA A 244 -24.30 6.82 28.13
C ALA A 244 -24.24 6.24 26.71
N LEU A 245 -24.21 4.91 26.59
CA LEU A 245 -24.39 4.18 25.34
C LEU A 245 -25.82 3.62 25.31
N CYS A 246 -26.67 4.12 24.42
CA CYS A 246 -28.08 3.78 24.41
C CYS A 246 -28.66 3.61 23.00
N HIS A 247 -29.80 2.95 22.94
CA HIS A 247 -30.59 2.86 21.72
C HIS A 247 -31.23 4.21 21.35
N PHE A 248 -31.49 4.40 20.06
CA PHE A 248 -32.31 5.51 19.63
C PHE A 248 -33.69 5.52 20.33
N ALA A 249 -34.21 6.69 20.60
CA ALA A 249 -35.59 6.84 21.05
C ALA A 249 -36.54 6.12 20.07
N LYS A 250 -37.65 5.53 20.60
CA LYS A 250 -38.56 4.65 19.82
C LYS A 250 -39.13 5.27 18.55
N ASN A 251 -39.17 6.58 18.44
CA ASN A 251 -39.68 7.32 17.27
C ASN A 251 -38.57 7.83 16.34
N THR A 252 -37.30 7.51 16.59
CA THR A 252 -36.19 7.89 15.73
C THR A 252 -36.01 6.84 14.63
N GLN A 253 -36.11 7.27 13.36
CA GLN A 253 -35.80 6.41 12.22
C GLN A 253 -34.32 6.52 11.89
N ALA A 254 -33.60 5.40 11.95
CA ALA A 254 -32.22 5.33 11.52
C ALA A 254 -32.09 5.52 9.98
N ARG A 255 -31.05 6.21 9.54
CA ARG A 255 -30.72 6.37 8.12
C ARG A 255 -30.14 5.08 7.51
N ASN A 256 -29.31 4.42 8.29
CA ASN A 256 -28.72 3.12 8.02
C ASN A 256 -28.24 2.48 9.34
N ASP A 257 -27.60 1.31 9.28
CA ASP A 257 -27.14 0.58 10.46
C ASP A 257 -25.94 1.24 11.17
N GLU A 258 -25.28 2.22 10.56
CA GLU A 258 -24.16 2.95 11.13
C GLU A 258 -24.54 4.35 11.65
N HIS A 259 -25.82 4.74 11.54
CA HIS A 259 -26.33 6.04 11.98
C HIS A 259 -26.26 6.16 13.49
N TYR A 260 -25.58 7.20 13.98
CA TYR A 260 -25.47 7.50 15.40
C TYR A 260 -25.79 8.97 15.69
N ARG A 261 -26.08 9.26 16.96
CA ARG A 261 -26.12 10.61 17.52
C ARG A 261 -25.17 10.71 18.69
N LEU A 262 -24.44 11.83 18.77
CA LEU A 262 -23.64 12.21 19.92
C LEU A 262 -24.15 13.52 20.47
N ASP A 263 -24.57 13.54 21.74
CA ASP A 263 -25.04 14.74 22.47
C ASP A 263 -24.10 14.98 23.65
N VAL A 264 -23.47 16.15 23.71
CA VAL A 264 -22.61 16.60 24.81
C VAL A 264 -23.30 17.75 25.51
N ARG A 265 -23.67 17.60 26.81
CA ARG A 265 -24.37 18.60 27.59
C ARG A 265 -24.14 18.43 29.08
N ASP A 266 -23.77 19.51 29.76
CA ASP A 266 -23.71 19.58 31.23
C ASP A 266 -22.97 18.40 31.88
N ASN A 267 -21.82 18.01 31.30
CA ASN A 267 -20.99 16.87 31.72
C ASN A 267 -21.68 15.50 31.54
N TYR A 268 -22.78 15.45 30.74
CA TYR A 268 -23.44 14.22 30.33
C TYR A 268 -23.28 14.02 28.82
N ILE A 269 -22.72 12.91 28.42
CA ILE A 269 -22.46 12.57 27.03
C ILE A 269 -23.32 11.37 26.67
N THR A 270 -24.13 11.50 25.61
CA THR A 270 -24.94 10.41 25.11
C THR A 270 -24.46 10.01 23.72
N VAL A 271 -24.09 8.75 23.54
CA VAL A 271 -23.91 8.11 22.24
C VAL A 271 -25.10 7.20 22.01
N SER A 272 -25.91 7.50 20.99
CA SER A 272 -27.08 6.69 20.68
C SER A 272 -27.10 6.20 19.25
N GLY A 273 -27.63 5.00 19.01
CA GLY A 273 -27.69 4.35 17.71
C GLY A 273 -28.67 3.17 17.69
N ALA A 274 -28.93 2.64 16.50
CA ALA A 274 -29.80 1.47 16.36
C ALA A 274 -29.03 0.13 16.52
N THR A 275 -27.72 0.15 16.28
CA THR A 275 -26.85 -1.05 16.22
C THR A 275 -25.58 -0.85 17.04
N PRO A 276 -24.88 -1.94 17.41
CA PRO A 276 -23.54 -1.85 17.99
C PRO A 276 -22.55 -1.08 17.12
N HIS A 277 -22.61 -1.21 15.77
CA HIS A 277 -21.74 -0.50 14.85
C HIS A 277 -21.95 1.02 14.91
N ALA A 278 -23.21 1.47 15.02
CA ALA A 278 -23.53 2.88 15.20
C ALA A 278 -22.92 3.44 16.51
N ILE A 279 -23.05 2.70 17.62
CA ILE A 279 -22.45 3.06 18.92
C ILE A 279 -20.92 3.12 18.84
N PHE A 280 -20.31 2.15 18.13
CA PHE A 280 -18.87 2.15 17.89
C PHE A 280 -18.43 3.43 17.16
N ASN A 281 -19.08 3.78 16.03
CA ASN A 281 -18.75 4.97 15.24
C ASN A 281 -18.95 6.28 16.06
N GLY A 282 -20.01 6.37 16.84
CA GLY A 282 -20.23 7.51 17.74
C GLY A 282 -19.17 7.60 18.85
N SER A 283 -18.72 6.44 19.36
CA SER A 283 -17.62 6.36 20.34
C SER A 283 -16.30 6.82 19.72
N GLN A 284 -16.01 6.46 18.45
CA GLN A 284 -14.81 6.96 17.75
C GLN A 284 -14.83 8.48 17.57
N THR A 285 -16.00 9.05 17.25
CA THR A 285 -16.17 10.50 17.20
C THR A 285 -15.88 11.15 18.55
N LEU A 286 -16.44 10.62 19.64
CA LEU A 286 -16.17 11.13 20.99
C LEU A 286 -14.66 11.02 21.34
N LEU A 287 -14.05 9.87 21.10
CA LEU A 287 -12.63 9.66 21.35
C LEU A 287 -11.75 10.63 20.55
N SER A 288 -12.08 10.89 19.28
CA SER A 288 -11.37 11.88 18.47
C SER A 288 -11.44 13.29 19.07
N LEU A 289 -12.56 13.69 19.68
CA LEU A 289 -12.68 14.97 20.37
C LEU A 289 -11.87 15.01 21.67
N LEU A 290 -11.87 13.92 22.46
CA LEU A 290 -11.18 13.84 23.75
C LEU A 290 -9.65 13.77 23.59
N LYS A 291 -9.15 13.01 22.63
CA LYS A 291 -7.69 12.84 22.38
C LYS A 291 -6.95 14.13 22.04
N ARG A 292 -7.68 15.17 21.62
CA ARG A 292 -7.12 16.50 21.28
C ARG A 292 -7.03 17.45 22.47
N GLN A 293 -7.51 17.04 23.63
CA GLN A 293 -7.64 17.88 24.81
C GLN A 293 -6.75 17.34 25.93
N ASN A 294 -6.29 18.26 26.79
CA ASN A 294 -5.68 17.87 28.07
C ASN A 294 -6.79 17.48 29.05
N ILE A 295 -6.49 16.61 30.00
CA ILE A 295 -7.43 16.23 31.07
C ILE A 295 -7.34 17.26 32.22
N PRO A 296 -8.47 17.82 32.68
CA PRO A 296 -9.86 17.59 32.22
C PRO A 296 -10.15 18.27 30.88
N ALA A 297 -10.72 17.52 29.94
CA ALA A 297 -11.09 18.08 28.64
C ALA A 297 -12.24 19.09 28.75
N ARG A 298 -12.25 20.09 27.87
CA ARG A 298 -13.31 21.09 27.76
C ARG A 298 -13.96 20.98 26.39
N LEU A 299 -15.09 20.34 26.32
CA LEU A 299 -15.88 20.20 25.09
C LEU A 299 -16.99 21.23 25.07
N GLU A 300 -17.13 21.97 23.97
CA GLU A 300 -18.34 22.78 23.75
C GLU A 300 -19.58 21.86 23.72
N ASN A 301 -20.68 22.32 24.22
CA ASN A 301 -21.92 21.56 24.15
C ASN A 301 -22.41 21.46 22.71
N VAL A 302 -22.79 20.27 22.26
CA VAL A 302 -23.11 19.99 20.86
C VAL A 302 -24.07 18.82 20.71
N ALA A 303 -24.86 18.84 19.66
CA ALA A 303 -25.58 17.69 19.16
C ALA A 303 -25.03 17.37 17.74
N ILE A 304 -24.63 16.14 17.53
CA ILE A 304 -24.14 15.61 16.27
C ILE A 304 -25.13 14.52 15.83
N ASP A 305 -25.55 14.56 14.55
CA ASP A 305 -26.34 13.51 13.89
C ASP A 305 -25.57 13.07 12.63
N ASP A 306 -25.08 11.83 12.62
CA ASP A 306 -24.02 11.44 11.66
C ASP A 306 -24.15 10.00 11.18
N TYR A 307 -23.86 9.80 9.88
CA TYR A 307 -23.96 8.50 9.19
C TYR A 307 -23.16 8.50 7.87
N PRO A 308 -22.68 7.36 7.38
CA PRO A 308 -22.00 7.26 6.07
C PRO A 308 -23.00 7.25 4.91
N ASP A 309 -22.58 7.76 3.75
CA ASP A 309 -23.30 7.60 2.48
C ASP A 309 -23.03 6.23 1.84
N LEU A 310 -21.81 5.69 1.99
CA LEU A 310 -21.41 4.40 1.44
C LEU A 310 -21.19 3.39 2.57
N LEU A 311 -21.88 2.25 2.46
CA LEU A 311 -21.82 1.19 3.48
C LEU A 311 -20.58 0.29 3.37
N TYR A 312 -19.86 0.32 2.25
CA TYR A 312 -18.57 -0.34 2.08
C TYR A 312 -17.47 0.71 1.98
N ARG A 313 -16.56 0.70 2.94
CA ARG A 313 -15.38 1.59 3.02
C ARG A 313 -14.19 0.71 3.36
N GLY A 314 -13.45 0.32 2.31
CA GLY A 314 -12.43 -0.72 2.41
C GLY A 314 -11.01 -0.19 2.32
N MET A 315 -10.10 -0.98 2.87
CA MET A 315 -8.67 -0.91 2.58
C MET A 315 -8.12 -2.30 2.35
N MET A 316 -7.40 -2.49 1.24
CA MET A 316 -6.63 -3.68 0.95
C MET A 316 -5.17 -3.47 1.39
N LEU A 317 -4.58 -4.51 1.95
CA LEU A 317 -3.14 -4.60 2.18
C LEU A 317 -2.60 -5.86 1.53
N ASP A 318 -1.64 -5.67 0.63
CA ASP A 318 -0.82 -6.74 0.08
C ASP A 318 0.24 -7.15 1.11
N ILE A 319 0.15 -8.37 1.58
CA ILE A 319 1.14 -9.00 2.46
C ILE A 319 1.96 -10.07 1.73
N ALA A 320 1.65 -10.33 0.45
CA ALA A 320 2.33 -11.32 -0.36
C ALA A 320 3.69 -10.80 -0.83
N ARG A 321 3.74 -9.61 -1.45
CA ARG A 321 5.00 -9.03 -1.95
C ARG A 321 5.96 -8.74 -0.80
N ASN A 322 5.50 -8.09 0.24
CA ASN A 322 6.27 -7.89 1.46
C ASN A 322 5.37 -8.09 2.70
N PHE A 323 5.86 -8.91 3.63
CA PHE A 323 5.10 -9.37 4.77
C PHE A 323 4.96 -8.30 5.85
N THR A 324 3.72 -8.09 6.32
CA THR A 324 3.41 -7.27 7.49
C THR A 324 3.22 -8.17 8.71
N ARG A 325 3.88 -7.85 9.83
CA ARG A 325 3.79 -8.65 11.06
C ARG A 325 2.42 -8.52 11.72
N LYS A 326 1.99 -9.57 12.44
CA LYS A 326 0.70 -9.61 13.15
C LYS A 326 0.46 -8.38 14.03
N ALA A 327 1.46 -7.94 14.78
CA ALA A 327 1.32 -6.77 15.66
C ALA A 327 1.05 -5.47 14.86
N ASP A 328 1.76 -5.28 13.75
CA ASP A 328 1.59 -4.13 12.87
C ASP A 328 0.24 -4.17 12.14
N LEU A 329 -0.21 -5.37 11.75
CA LEU A 329 -1.52 -5.56 11.15
C LEU A 329 -2.66 -5.22 12.13
N PHE A 330 -2.54 -5.64 13.39
CA PHE A 330 -3.53 -5.31 14.43
C PHE A 330 -3.57 -3.80 14.69
N ARG A 331 -2.39 -3.17 14.73
CA ARG A 331 -2.30 -1.70 14.82
C ARG A 331 -2.94 -1.00 13.62
N LEU A 332 -2.77 -1.54 12.41
CA LEU A 332 -3.46 -1.01 11.22
C LEU A 332 -4.97 -1.13 11.37
N ILE A 333 -5.49 -2.27 11.82
CA ILE A 333 -6.93 -2.47 12.08
C ILE A 333 -7.47 -1.44 13.07
N ASP A 334 -6.73 -1.11 14.15
CA ASP A 334 -7.12 -0.06 15.09
C ASP A 334 -7.21 1.31 14.42
N LEU A 335 -6.21 1.66 13.61
CA LEU A 335 -6.20 2.93 12.86
C LEU A 335 -7.37 3.00 11.86
N LEU A 336 -7.60 1.95 11.08
CA LEU A 336 -8.72 1.91 10.13
C LEU A 336 -10.08 2.07 10.84
N ALA A 337 -10.28 1.37 11.94
CA ALA A 337 -11.48 1.44 12.76
C ALA A 337 -11.71 2.84 13.34
N SER A 338 -10.65 3.53 13.79
CA SER A 338 -10.74 4.89 14.34
C SER A 338 -11.22 5.92 13.32
N TYR A 339 -10.93 5.67 12.03
CA TYR A 339 -11.43 6.46 10.90
C TYR A 339 -12.69 5.89 10.24
N LYS A 340 -13.40 4.95 10.92
CA LYS A 340 -14.68 4.37 10.49
C LYS A 340 -14.60 3.61 9.14
N ILE A 341 -13.42 3.09 8.80
CA ILE A 341 -13.27 2.08 7.74
C ILE A 341 -13.80 0.76 8.28
N ASN A 342 -14.64 0.07 7.51
CA ASN A 342 -15.36 -1.11 7.96
C ASN A 342 -15.07 -2.40 7.19
N THR A 343 -14.12 -2.35 6.25
CA THR A 343 -13.72 -3.55 5.50
C THR A 343 -12.21 -3.58 5.33
N PHE A 344 -11.62 -4.73 5.60
CA PHE A 344 -10.21 -5.00 5.38
C PHE A 344 -10.08 -6.13 4.36
N HIS A 345 -9.50 -5.83 3.20
CA HIS A 345 -9.25 -6.79 2.15
C HIS A 345 -7.84 -7.38 2.35
N PHE A 346 -7.78 -8.66 2.64
CA PHE A 346 -6.59 -9.38 3.04
C PHE A 346 -5.99 -10.12 1.85
N HIS A 347 -5.07 -9.45 1.14
CA HIS A 347 -4.38 -9.96 -0.05
C HIS A 347 -3.16 -10.79 0.40
N PHE A 348 -3.35 -12.09 0.63
CA PHE A 348 -2.35 -12.95 1.26
C PHE A 348 -1.60 -13.89 0.30
N SER A 349 -1.96 -13.93 -0.96
CA SER A 349 -1.31 -14.76 -1.97
C SER A 349 -1.11 -14.00 -3.27
N ASP A 350 0.07 -14.18 -3.88
CA ASP A 350 0.43 -13.62 -5.17
C ASP A 350 1.66 -14.36 -5.74
N ASP A 351 2.26 -13.86 -6.81
CA ASP A 351 3.42 -14.47 -7.48
C ASP A 351 4.63 -14.62 -6.54
N GLU A 352 4.83 -13.67 -5.62
CA GLU A 352 6.02 -13.58 -4.79
C GLU A 352 5.89 -14.26 -3.43
N ALA A 353 4.68 -14.54 -2.96
CA ALA A 353 4.48 -15.40 -1.80
C ALA A 353 3.03 -15.84 -1.56
N TRP A 354 2.91 -16.87 -0.74
CA TRP A 354 1.70 -17.34 -0.08
C TRP A 354 1.84 -17.17 1.45
N ARG A 355 0.93 -16.45 2.11
CA ARG A 355 1.14 -15.99 3.49
C ARG A 355 0.15 -16.56 4.52
N LEU A 356 -0.64 -17.57 4.19
CA LEU A 356 -1.59 -18.17 5.11
C LEU A 356 -1.38 -19.68 5.22
N GLU A 357 -1.27 -20.19 6.45
CA GLU A 357 -1.19 -21.63 6.72
C GLU A 357 -2.50 -22.33 6.35
N ILE A 358 -2.38 -23.36 5.50
CA ILE A 358 -3.49 -24.24 5.09
C ILE A 358 -3.14 -25.66 5.51
N PRO A 359 -3.82 -26.22 6.52
CA PRO A 359 -3.55 -27.58 7.00
C PRO A 359 -3.62 -28.63 5.89
N GLY A 360 -2.57 -29.45 5.77
CA GLY A 360 -2.42 -30.47 4.73
C GLY A 360 -1.80 -29.98 3.42
N LEU A 361 -1.47 -28.67 3.32
CA LEU A 361 -0.72 -28.06 2.22
C LEU A 361 0.48 -27.27 2.76
N GLU A 362 1.32 -27.95 3.55
CA GLU A 362 2.42 -27.33 4.31
C GLU A 362 3.44 -26.61 3.41
N GLU A 363 3.57 -27.06 2.14
CA GLU A 363 4.49 -26.47 1.19
C GLU A 363 4.09 -25.03 0.81
N LEU A 364 2.84 -24.63 0.96
CA LEU A 364 2.39 -23.24 0.78
C LEU A 364 3.13 -22.27 1.70
N THR A 365 3.42 -22.69 2.94
CA THR A 365 4.15 -21.85 3.90
C THR A 365 5.61 -22.25 4.07
N SER A 366 5.98 -23.52 3.92
CA SER A 366 7.38 -23.94 4.04
C SER A 366 8.24 -23.58 2.84
N VAL A 367 7.65 -23.43 1.65
CA VAL A 367 8.28 -23.02 0.41
C VAL A 367 7.74 -21.68 -0.07
N GLY A 368 6.42 -21.56 -0.22
CA GLY A 368 5.75 -20.42 -0.85
C GLY A 368 5.77 -19.13 -0.01
N SER A 369 6.10 -19.16 1.28
CA SER A 369 6.19 -17.97 2.12
C SER A 369 7.62 -17.46 2.34
N ARG A 370 8.60 -18.05 1.68
CA ARG A 370 10.02 -17.77 1.90
C ARG A 370 10.72 -17.46 0.60
N ARG A 371 11.55 -16.44 0.59
CA ARG A 371 12.42 -16.07 -0.52
C ARG A 371 13.88 -16.12 -0.07
N GLY A 372 14.74 -16.70 -0.91
CA GLY A 372 16.15 -16.80 -0.60
C GLY A 372 16.95 -17.45 -1.72
N PHE A 373 18.26 -17.61 -1.51
CA PHE A 373 19.10 -18.26 -2.48
C PHE A 373 18.70 -19.73 -2.66
N THR A 374 18.40 -20.08 -3.89
CA THR A 374 18.05 -21.45 -4.32
C THR A 374 18.45 -21.62 -5.77
N ARG A 375 18.69 -22.87 -6.18
CA ARG A 375 19.01 -23.20 -7.57
C ARG A 375 17.78 -23.70 -8.35
N ASP A 376 16.71 -24.14 -7.65
CA ASP A 376 15.58 -24.86 -8.25
C ASP A 376 14.22 -24.60 -7.59
N GLU A 377 14.17 -23.70 -6.64
CA GLU A 377 12.98 -23.36 -5.86
C GLU A 377 12.33 -24.56 -5.13
N SER A 378 13.09 -25.57 -4.80
CA SER A 378 12.55 -26.75 -4.08
C SER A 378 12.27 -26.47 -2.59
N GLN A 379 12.89 -25.44 -2.00
CA GLN A 379 12.82 -25.11 -0.58
C GLN A 379 12.36 -23.69 -0.28
N CYS A 380 12.52 -22.78 -1.22
CA CYS A 380 12.05 -21.40 -1.14
C CYS A 380 11.92 -20.83 -2.55
N LEU A 381 11.22 -19.72 -2.70
CA LEU A 381 11.14 -18.94 -3.92
C LEU A 381 12.43 -18.16 -4.16
N TYR A 382 12.69 -17.77 -5.39
CA TYR A 382 13.76 -16.83 -5.72
C TYR A 382 13.60 -15.51 -4.99
N PRO A 383 14.72 -14.81 -4.63
CA PRO A 383 14.68 -13.46 -4.08
C PRO A 383 13.95 -12.50 -5.03
N ASN A 384 13.22 -11.56 -4.45
CA ASN A 384 12.63 -10.42 -5.13
C ASN A 384 12.49 -9.23 -4.17
N TYR A 385 12.34 -8.02 -4.67
CA TYR A 385 12.15 -6.76 -3.91
C TYR A 385 13.20 -6.58 -2.79
N TYR A 386 12.81 -6.71 -1.52
CA TYR A 386 13.69 -6.60 -0.35
C TYR A 386 14.24 -7.97 0.10
N GLY A 387 13.98 -9.04 -0.64
CA GLY A 387 14.48 -10.38 -0.30
C GLY A 387 15.98 -10.51 -0.47
N GLY A 388 16.68 -10.95 0.57
CA GLY A 388 18.08 -11.34 0.55
C GLY A 388 18.26 -12.84 0.25
N TRP A 389 19.43 -13.36 0.58
CA TRP A 389 19.78 -14.75 0.32
C TRP A 389 19.22 -15.75 1.36
N ASP A 390 18.93 -15.30 2.59
CA ASP A 390 18.55 -16.18 3.70
C ASP A 390 17.02 -16.33 3.81
N PRO A 391 16.44 -17.48 3.42
CA PRO A 391 15.01 -17.72 3.56
C PRO A 391 14.58 -17.94 5.04
N ALA A 392 15.52 -18.02 5.98
CA ALA A 392 15.24 -18.13 7.41
C ALA A 392 15.28 -16.77 8.13
N ASP A 393 15.68 -15.69 7.45
CA ASP A 393 15.68 -14.35 8.04
C ASP A 393 14.25 -13.85 8.25
N THR A 394 13.77 -13.95 9.50
CA THR A 394 12.44 -13.46 9.91
C THR A 394 12.40 -11.95 10.13
N THR A 395 13.53 -11.24 10.00
CA THR A 395 13.56 -9.78 10.09
C THR A 395 13.25 -9.13 8.73
N ALA A 396 13.53 -9.84 7.64
CA ALA A 396 13.22 -9.40 6.28
C ALA A 396 11.71 -9.49 6.00
N THR A 397 11.16 -8.49 5.33
CA THR A 397 9.75 -8.48 4.88
C THR A 397 9.48 -9.51 3.76
N ALA A 398 10.53 -10.05 3.15
CA ALA A 398 10.44 -11.14 2.17
C ALA A 398 9.86 -12.44 2.77
N ASN A 399 10.03 -12.67 4.07
CA ASN A 399 9.77 -13.93 4.75
C ASN A 399 8.71 -13.77 5.84
N GLY A 400 7.80 -14.74 5.92
CA GLY A 400 6.78 -14.78 6.96
C GLY A 400 5.43 -15.28 6.45
N TYR A 401 4.60 -15.70 7.36
CA TYR A 401 3.22 -16.13 7.11
C TYR A 401 2.42 -16.03 8.40
N TYR A 402 1.10 -16.02 8.27
CA TYR A 402 0.17 -16.14 9.39
C TYR A 402 -0.20 -17.62 9.60
N THR A 403 -0.04 -18.08 10.82
CA THR A 403 -0.59 -19.39 11.21
C THR A 403 -2.11 -19.35 11.10
N ARG A 404 -2.73 -20.54 11.05
CA ARG A 404 -4.18 -20.66 11.11
C ARG A 404 -4.77 -19.92 12.33
N GLN A 405 -4.10 -19.98 13.48
CA GLN A 405 -4.53 -19.30 14.69
C GLN A 405 -4.38 -17.77 14.57
N ASP A 406 -3.29 -17.28 13.95
CA ASP A 406 -3.11 -15.85 13.72
C ASP A 406 -4.23 -15.25 12.88
N PHE A 407 -4.69 -15.98 11.87
CA PHE A 407 -5.80 -15.53 11.04
C PHE A 407 -7.13 -15.53 11.81
N ILE A 408 -7.41 -16.58 12.60
CA ILE A 408 -8.59 -16.63 13.49
C ILE A 408 -8.56 -15.45 14.49
N ASP A 409 -7.41 -15.13 15.05
CA ASP A 409 -7.25 -13.98 15.95
C ASP A 409 -7.52 -12.66 15.23
N LEU A 410 -7.03 -12.51 13.99
CA LEU A 410 -7.30 -11.34 13.14
C LEU A 410 -8.81 -11.18 12.89
N LEU A 411 -9.51 -12.27 12.52
CA LEU A 411 -10.95 -12.25 12.28
C LEU A 411 -11.73 -11.78 13.50
N LYS A 412 -11.41 -12.31 14.68
CA LYS A 412 -12.04 -11.90 15.95
C LYS A 412 -11.72 -10.46 16.30
N TYR A 413 -10.46 -10.03 16.12
CA TYR A 413 -10.01 -8.70 16.44
C TYR A 413 -10.68 -7.62 15.56
N ALA A 414 -10.74 -7.88 14.26
CA ALA A 414 -11.39 -7.00 13.30
C ALA A 414 -12.91 -6.93 13.55
N ALA A 415 -13.57 -8.08 13.77
CA ALA A 415 -15.02 -8.14 14.03
C ALA A 415 -15.43 -7.35 15.29
N GLN A 416 -14.61 -7.37 16.35
CA GLN A 416 -14.86 -6.56 17.55
C GLN A 416 -14.85 -5.06 17.26
N ARG A 417 -14.17 -4.63 16.18
CA ARG A 417 -14.06 -3.24 15.71
C ARG A 417 -14.96 -2.93 14.51
N HIS A 418 -15.92 -3.82 14.26
CA HIS A 418 -16.87 -3.71 13.14
C HIS A 418 -16.18 -3.67 11.76
N ILE A 419 -15.01 -4.29 11.63
CA ILE A 419 -14.30 -4.47 10.36
C ILE A 419 -14.54 -5.89 9.84
N THR A 420 -15.10 -5.98 8.65
CA THR A 420 -15.24 -7.24 7.90
C THR A 420 -13.92 -7.54 7.18
N VAL A 421 -13.38 -8.74 7.35
CA VAL A 421 -12.21 -9.19 6.60
C VAL A 421 -12.67 -9.94 5.34
N ILE A 422 -12.09 -9.61 4.19
CA ILE A 422 -12.30 -10.30 2.91
C ILE A 422 -10.98 -10.98 2.54
N PRO A 423 -10.88 -12.33 2.59
CA PRO A 423 -9.68 -13.05 2.21
C PRO A 423 -9.59 -13.17 0.69
N GLU A 424 -8.39 -13.02 0.13
CA GLU A 424 -8.15 -13.12 -1.30
C GLU A 424 -7.19 -14.28 -1.65
N ILE A 425 -7.64 -15.12 -2.58
CA ILE A 425 -6.86 -16.20 -3.19
C ILE A 425 -6.63 -15.80 -4.65
N GLU A 426 -5.43 -15.41 -5.02
CA GLU A 426 -5.11 -15.14 -6.41
C GLU A 426 -5.20 -16.39 -7.28
N SER A 427 -6.05 -16.31 -8.31
CA SER A 427 -6.33 -17.42 -9.25
C SER A 427 -7.11 -16.93 -10.49
N PRO A 428 -6.91 -17.50 -11.66
CA PRO A 428 -5.84 -18.45 -12.01
C PRO A 428 -4.50 -17.77 -12.28
N GLY A 429 -4.46 -16.45 -12.40
CA GLY A 429 -3.29 -15.60 -12.51
C GLY A 429 -2.67 -15.30 -11.15
N HIS A 430 -1.52 -14.60 -11.13
CA HIS A 430 -0.83 -14.19 -9.91
C HIS A 430 -0.61 -15.33 -8.91
N ALA A 431 -0.44 -16.56 -9.42
CA ALA A 431 -0.48 -17.78 -8.62
C ALA A 431 0.87 -18.49 -8.48
N ARG A 432 1.99 -17.81 -8.87
CA ARG A 432 3.31 -18.44 -8.95
C ARG A 432 3.74 -19.08 -7.64
N ALA A 433 3.59 -18.41 -6.51
CA ALA A 433 4.00 -18.97 -5.21
C ALA A 433 3.26 -20.27 -4.90
N ALA A 434 1.94 -20.36 -5.17
CA ALA A 434 1.17 -21.57 -5.01
C ALA A 434 1.61 -22.66 -6.01
N ILE A 435 1.87 -22.29 -7.27
CA ILE A 435 2.34 -23.24 -8.31
C ILE A 435 3.69 -23.83 -7.92
N VAL A 436 4.65 -23.01 -7.48
CA VAL A 436 5.98 -23.48 -7.06
C VAL A 436 5.87 -24.37 -5.82
N ALA A 437 5.08 -23.96 -4.83
CA ALA A 437 4.85 -24.76 -3.61
C ALA A 437 4.25 -26.13 -3.94
N MET A 438 3.23 -26.19 -4.79
CA MET A 438 2.62 -27.46 -5.18
C MET A 438 3.53 -28.29 -6.10
N ARG A 439 4.38 -27.68 -6.89
CA ARG A 439 5.45 -28.36 -7.64
C ARG A 439 6.51 -28.95 -6.69
N ALA A 440 6.90 -28.25 -5.65
CA ALA A 440 7.79 -28.79 -4.61
C ALA A 440 7.15 -30.00 -3.90
N ARG A 441 5.85 -29.90 -3.55
CA ARG A 441 5.07 -31.04 -3.02
C ARG A 441 5.05 -32.22 -3.99
N TYR A 442 4.78 -31.99 -5.27
CA TYR A 442 4.82 -33.04 -6.28
C TYR A 442 6.19 -33.73 -6.32
N ASN A 443 7.28 -32.97 -6.38
CA ASN A 443 8.63 -33.51 -6.43
C ASN A 443 9.00 -34.34 -5.20
N LYS A 444 8.52 -33.93 -4.01
CA LYS A 444 8.71 -34.65 -2.74
C LYS A 444 7.96 -35.98 -2.72
N LEU A 445 6.77 -36.07 -3.31
CA LEU A 445 5.88 -37.23 -3.18
C LEU A 445 5.92 -38.19 -4.39
N LYS A 446 6.33 -37.73 -5.57
CA LYS A 446 6.19 -38.50 -6.84
C LYS A 446 6.81 -39.91 -6.83
N ASN A 447 7.88 -40.13 -6.05
CA ASN A 447 8.56 -41.38 -5.96
C ASN A 447 7.94 -42.33 -4.91
N SER A 448 7.16 -41.82 -3.98
CA SER A 448 6.53 -42.58 -2.90
C SER A 448 5.02 -42.80 -3.10
N ASN A 449 4.32 -41.80 -3.60
CA ASN A 449 2.88 -41.82 -3.84
C ASN A 449 2.50 -40.84 -4.97
N MET A 450 2.41 -41.35 -6.18
CA MET A 450 2.11 -40.54 -7.38
C MET A 450 0.71 -39.94 -7.35
N GLU A 451 -0.29 -40.59 -6.74
CA GLU A 451 -1.64 -40.08 -6.64
C GLU A 451 -1.68 -38.83 -5.74
N LYS A 452 -1.10 -38.90 -4.53
CA LYS A 452 -0.95 -37.78 -3.63
C LYS A 452 -0.08 -36.66 -4.20
N ALA A 453 0.96 -37.01 -5.00
CA ALA A 453 1.78 -36.04 -5.66
C ALA A 453 0.99 -35.16 -6.64
N ARG A 454 0.05 -35.73 -7.37
CA ARG A 454 -0.79 -35.05 -8.36
C ARG A 454 -2.06 -34.41 -7.79
N GLU A 455 -2.37 -34.68 -6.53
CA GLU A 455 -3.65 -34.31 -5.93
C GLU A 455 -3.95 -32.81 -6.02
N TYR A 456 -2.93 -31.98 -5.80
CA TYR A 456 -3.02 -30.52 -5.80
C TYR A 456 -2.04 -29.85 -6.76
N LEU A 457 -1.55 -30.55 -7.79
CA LEU A 457 -0.64 -30.00 -8.77
C LEU A 457 -1.34 -28.93 -9.61
N LEU A 458 -0.75 -27.75 -9.74
CA LEU A 458 -1.35 -26.58 -10.37
C LEU A 458 -0.81 -26.29 -11.77
N SER A 459 0.22 -26.99 -12.21
CA SER A 459 0.87 -26.77 -13.49
C SER A 459 1.22 -28.10 -14.18
N GLU A 460 1.46 -28.03 -15.45
CA GLU A 460 1.87 -29.14 -16.31
C GLU A 460 3.34 -28.99 -16.72
N THR A 461 4.13 -30.06 -16.61
CA THR A 461 5.59 -29.99 -16.83
C THR A 461 5.99 -29.82 -18.30
N ASN A 462 5.14 -30.19 -19.24
CA ASN A 462 5.34 -30.09 -20.67
C ASN A 462 4.53 -28.94 -21.32
N ASP A 463 4.04 -28.00 -20.53
CA ASP A 463 3.47 -26.75 -21.05
C ASP A 463 4.56 -25.91 -21.72
N THR A 464 4.32 -25.57 -22.97
CA THR A 464 5.21 -24.73 -23.78
C THR A 464 4.58 -23.38 -24.12
N SER A 465 3.56 -22.97 -23.38
CA SER A 465 2.90 -21.68 -23.52
C SER A 465 3.90 -20.52 -23.40
N LYS A 466 3.71 -19.49 -24.21
CA LYS A 466 4.58 -18.31 -24.22
C LYS A 466 3.77 -17.09 -23.88
N TYR A 467 3.96 -16.63 -22.66
CA TYR A 467 3.33 -15.41 -22.17
C TYR A 467 4.29 -14.65 -21.23
N VAL A 468 3.97 -13.42 -20.95
CA VAL A 468 4.65 -12.57 -19.96
C VAL A 468 3.58 -11.85 -19.16
N SER A 469 3.57 -12.04 -17.85
CA SER A 469 2.65 -11.34 -16.95
C SER A 469 3.01 -9.86 -16.77
N ALA A 470 2.16 -9.09 -16.10
CA ALA A 470 2.42 -7.69 -15.77
C ALA A 470 3.72 -7.50 -14.97
N GLN A 471 4.06 -8.46 -14.08
CA GLN A 471 5.31 -8.50 -13.30
C GLN A 471 6.43 -9.25 -14.02
N ALA A 472 6.27 -9.55 -15.32
CA ALA A 472 7.22 -10.22 -16.19
C ALA A 472 7.46 -11.73 -15.91
N TYR A 473 6.61 -12.38 -15.10
CA TYR A 473 6.65 -13.84 -14.95
C TYR A 473 6.12 -14.57 -16.17
N THR A 474 6.58 -15.80 -16.37
CA THR A 474 6.20 -16.68 -17.48
C THR A 474 5.68 -18.04 -16.99
N ASP A 475 5.50 -18.20 -15.66
CA ASP A 475 5.13 -19.45 -15.00
C ASP A 475 4.12 -19.26 -13.86
N ASN A 476 3.33 -18.16 -13.89
CA ASN A 476 2.45 -17.74 -12.81
C ASN A 476 0.96 -18.07 -13.02
N ILE A 477 0.61 -18.85 -14.06
CA ILE A 477 -0.78 -19.17 -14.39
C ILE A 477 -1.10 -20.63 -14.07
N MET A 478 -2.17 -20.85 -13.28
CA MET A 478 -2.68 -22.20 -13.00
C MET A 478 -3.22 -22.85 -14.26
N ASN A 479 -2.95 -24.15 -14.45
CA ASN A 479 -3.50 -24.92 -15.56
C ASN A 479 -4.94 -25.35 -15.25
N VAL A 480 -5.90 -24.56 -15.70
CA VAL A 480 -7.33 -24.69 -15.39
C VAL A 480 -8.01 -25.93 -16.02
N SER A 481 -7.32 -26.68 -16.90
CA SER A 481 -7.81 -27.96 -17.39
C SER A 481 -7.61 -29.12 -16.40
N LEU A 482 -6.78 -28.92 -15.37
CA LEU A 482 -6.45 -29.95 -14.40
C LEU A 482 -7.50 -30.03 -13.29
N PRO A 483 -8.10 -31.20 -13.02
CA PRO A 483 -9.00 -31.38 -11.88
C PRO A 483 -8.37 -31.06 -10.51
N SER A 484 -7.03 -31.13 -10.42
CA SER A 484 -6.26 -30.80 -9.22
C SER A 484 -6.33 -29.32 -8.84
N VAL A 485 -6.50 -28.42 -9.82
CA VAL A 485 -6.70 -26.98 -9.58
C VAL A 485 -8.00 -26.74 -8.81
N TYR A 486 -9.09 -27.40 -9.19
CA TYR A 486 -10.39 -27.27 -8.50
C TYR A 486 -10.35 -27.90 -7.11
N ARG A 487 -9.64 -29.05 -6.94
CA ARG A 487 -9.41 -29.63 -5.61
C ARG A 487 -8.59 -28.71 -4.70
N PHE A 488 -7.60 -28.01 -5.27
CA PHE A 488 -6.80 -27.02 -4.54
C PHE A 488 -7.69 -25.84 -4.09
N MET A 489 -8.45 -25.24 -5.00
CA MET A 489 -9.36 -24.14 -4.70
C MET A 489 -10.41 -24.55 -3.65
N GLU A 490 -10.96 -25.76 -3.76
CA GLU A 490 -11.91 -26.31 -2.80
C GLU A 490 -11.28 -26.49 -1.42
N LYS A 491 -10.09 -27.11 -1.35
CA LYS A 491 -9.36 -27.36 -0.09
C LYS A 491 -9.02 -26.05 0.62
N VAL A 492 -8.49 -25.07 -0.09
CA VAL A 492 -8.13 -23.76 0.49
C VAL A 492 -9.39 -23.05 0.98
N SER A 493 -10.44 -23.03 0.17
CA SER A 493 -11.72 -22.40 0.55
C SER A 493 -12.35 -23.05 1.77
N ASP A 494 -12.33 -24.38 1.87
CA ASP A 494 -12.87 -25.12 3.01
C ASP A 494 -12.13 -24.78 4.32
N GLU A 495 -10.81 -24.65 4.28
CA GLU A 495 -10.02 -24.25 5.45
C GLU A 495 -10.32 -22.79 5.86
N ILE A 496 -10.46 -21.87 4.91
CA ILE A 496 -10.86 -20.49 5.19
C ILE A 496 -12.26 -20.48 5.82
N ILE A 497 -13.24 -21.17 5.25
CA ILE A 497 -14.59 -21.29 5.81
C ILE A 497 -14.56 -21.86 7.24
N ALA A 498 -13.70 -22.86 7.48
CA ALA A 498 -13.53 -23.43 8.81
C ALA A 498 -12.95 -22.44 9.81
N MET A 499 -11.97 -21.61 9.40
CA MET A 499 -11.38 -20.56 10.24
C MET A 499 -12.41 -19.49 10.63
N TYR A 500 -13.25 -19.03 9.70
CA TYR A 500 -14.34 -18.10 9.98
C TYR A 500 -15.39 -18.70 10.95
N ARG A 501 -15.75 -19.96 10.75
CA ARG A 501 -16.67 -20.67 11.64
C ARG A 501 -16.11 -20.77 13.07
N GLU A 502 -14.83 -21.09 13.21
CA GLU A 502 -14.15 -21.17 14.51
C GLU A 502 -13.97 -19.80 15.16
N ALA A 503 -13.74 -18.77 14.35
CA ALA A 503 -13.73 -17.39 14.83
C ALA A 503 -15.12 -16.93 15.33
N GLY A 504 -16.20 -17.56 14.88
CA GLY A 504 -17.57 -17.12 15.14
C GLY A 504 -17.93 -15.84 14.37
N VAL A 505 -17.28 -15.61 13.21
CA VAL A 505 -17.42 -14.41 12.39
C VAL A 505 -18.04 -14.81 11.04
N PRO A 506 -19.01 -14.06 10.50
CA PRO A 506 -19.57 -14.35 9.20
C PRO A 506 -18.54 -14.12 8.08
N LEU A 507 -18.49 -15.05 7.13
CA LEU A 507 -17.72 -14.90 5.90
C LEU A 507 -18.60 -14.24 4.83
N ALA A 508 -18.32 -12.99 4.50
CA ALA A 508 -19.10 -12.25 3.51
C ALA A 508 -18.83 -12.75 2.09
N ALA A 509 -17.56 -12.88 1.72
CA ALA A 509 -17.13 -13.42 0.43
C ALA A 509 -15.67 -13.91 0.50
N ILE A 510 -15.29 -14.75 -0.47
CA ILE A 510 -13.89 -15.01 -0.80
C ILE A 510 -13.59 -14.29 -2.11
N HIS A 511 -12.56 -13.45 -2.12
CA HIS A 511 -12.04 -12.82 -3.33
C HIS A 511 -11.11 -13.83 -4.02
N ILE A 512 -11.29 -14.04 -5.32
CA ILE A 512 -10.55 -15.06 -6.09
C ILE A 512 -9.51 -14.48 -7.04
N GLY A 513 -9.21 -13.17 -6.93
CA GLY A 513 -8.36 -12.46 -7.87
C GLY A 513 -9.03 -12.31 -9.22
N GLY A 514 -8.51 -12.99 -10.21
CA GLY A 514 -9.09 -13.09 -11.57
C GLY A 514 -8.49 -12.12 -12.56
N ASP A 515 -7.59 -11.26 -12.14
CA ASP A 515 -6.95 -10.22 -12.93
C ASP A 515 -5.73 -10.73 -13.72
N GLU A 516 -5.37 -9.93 -14.69
CA GLU A 516 -4.11 -9.95 -15.46
C GLU A 516 -3.67 -11.31 -16.02
N VAL A 517 -4.62 -12.20 -16.43
CA VAL A 517 -4.27 -13.43 -17.14
C VAL A 517 -3.71 -13.07 -18.52
N PRO A 518 -2.42 -13.32 -18.81
CA PRO A 518 -1.78 -12.82 -20.02
C PRO A 518 -2.24 -13.56 -21.27
N HIS A 519 -2.22 -12.87 -22.41
CA HIS A 519 -2.34 -13.52 -23.70
C HIS A 519 -1.23 -14.55 -23.93
N GLY A 520 -1.57 -15.70 -24.52
CA GLY A 520 -0.66 -16.81 -24.75
C GLY A 520 -0.68 -17.84 -23.63
N SER A 521 -1.35 -17.55 -22.49
CA SER A 521 -1.59 -18.54 -21.43
C SER A 521 -2.37 -19.74 -21.98
N TRP A 522 -1.96 -20.97 -21.57
CA TRP A 522 -2.55 -22.26 -21.96
C TRP A 522 -2.40 -22.67 -23.43
N GLU A 523 -1.92 -21.80 -24.30
CA GLU A 523 -1.84 -22.08 -25.75
C GLU A 523 -0.87 -23.22 -26.09
N GLY A 524 0.19 -23.39 -25.33
CA GLY A 524 1.19 -24.46 -25.48
C GLY A 524 1.01 -25.63 -24.53
N SER A 525 -0.07 -25.63 -23.72
CA SER A 525 -0.37 -26.72 -22.78
C SER A 525 -1.12 -27.86 -23.46
N PRO A 526 -0.54 -29.07 -23.54
CA PRO A 526 -1.22 -30.23 -24.12
C PRO A 526 -2.54 -30.60 -23.45
N SER A 527 -2.60 -30.49 -22.11
CA SER A 527 -3.85 -30.80 -21.38
C SER A 527 -4.94 -29.75 -21.65
N CYS A 528 -4.60 -28.46 -21.71
CA CYS A 528 -5.55 -27.40 -22.07
C CYS A 528 -6.07 -27.58 -23.50
N GLN A 529 -5.21 -27.88 -24.46
CA GLN A 529 -5.58 -28.12 -25.84
C GLN A 529 -6.54 -29.32 -25.97
N GLN A 530 -6.24 -30.41 -25.29
CA GLN A 530 -7.12 -31.59 -25.27
C GLN A 530 -8.45 -31.26 -24.61
N PHE A 531 -8.45 -30.59 -23.48
CA PHE A 531 -9.65 -30.19 -22.74
C PHE A 531 -10.53 -29.26 -23.60
N MET A 532 -9.95 -28.24 -24.24
CA MET A 532 -10.68 -27.34 -25.13
C MET A 532 -11.40 -28.13 -26.23
N LYS A 533 -10.70 -29.07 -26.86
CA LYS A 533 -11.29 -29.94 -27.89
C LYS A 533 -12.45 -30.78 -27.37
N GLU A 534 -12.31 -31.37 -26.18
CA GLU A 534 -13.36 -32.18 -25.53
C GLU A 534 -14.59 -31.35 -25.18
N GLN A 535 -14.40 -30.10 -24.75
CA GLN A 535 -15.48 -29.15 -24.39
C GLN A 535 -16.02 -28.34 -25.58
N GLY A 536 -15.45 -28.51 -26.78
CA GLY A 536 -15.85 -27.73 -27.96
C GLY A 536 -15.47 -26.24 -27.87
N MET A 537 -14.47 -25.90 -27.06
CA MET A 537 -13.96 -24.54 -26.94
C MET A 537 -13.08 -24.19 -28.14
N THR A 538 -13.18 -22.94 -28.60
CA THR A 538 -12.47 -22.45 -29.79
C THR A 538 -11.42 -21.40 -29.48
N HIS A 539 -11.45 -20.84 -28.26
CA HIS A 539 -10.53 -19.78 -27.84
C HIS A 539 -10.07 -19.97 -26.38
N PRO A 540 -8.78 -19.76 -26.05
CA PRO A 540 -8.25 -19.93 -24.70
C PRO A 540 -8.98 -19.13 -23.62
N HIS A 541 -9.56 -17.96 -23.95
CA HIS A 541 -10.37 -17.17 -23.02
C HIS A 541 -11.53 -17.98 -22.40
N GLN A 542 -12.10 -18.94 -23.14
CA GLN A 542 -13.17 -19.82 -22.64
C GLN A 542 -12.70 -20.73 -21.49
N LEU A 543 -11.40 -20.96 -21.35
CA LEU A 543 -10.83 -21.66 -20.20
C LEU A 543 -10.93 -20.81 -18.92
N ALA A 544 -10.69 -19.48 -19.03
CA ALA A 544 -10.88 -18.57 -17.90
C ALA A 544 -12.37 -18.50 -17.49
N GLU A 545 -13.28 -18.43 -18.48
CA GLU A 545 -14.72 -18.47 -18.22
C GLU A 545 -15.15 -19.79 -17.53
N TYR A 546 -14.62 -20.92 -18.00
CA TYR A 546 -14.86 -22.22 -17.39
C TYR A 546 -14.36 -22.26 -15.94
N PHE A 547 -13.15 -21.76 -15.67
CA PHE A 547 -12.61 -21.68 -14.33
C PHE A 547 -13.50 -20.86 -13.42
N LEU A 548 -13.85 -19.64 -13.84
CA LEU A 548 -14.70 -18.72 -13.10
C LEU A 548 -16.09 -19.31 -12.78
N ASP A 549 -16.75 -19.94 -13.75
CA ASP A 549 -18.07 -20.56 -13.56
C ASP A 549 -17.99 -21.70 -12.53
N ASN A 550 -16.99 -22.57 -12.63
CA ASN A 550 -16.83 -23.70 -11.73
C ASN A 550 -16.46 -23.29 -10.30
N VAL A 551 -15.50 -22.37 -10.13
CA VAL A 551 -15.09 -21.90 -8.80
C VAL A 551 -16.22 -21.13 -8.13
N SER A 552 -16.90 -20.23 -8.87
CA SER A 552 -18.04 -19.50 -8.32
C SER A 552 -19.21 -20.41 -7.97
N ALA A 553 -19.47 -21.47 -8.74
CA ALA A 553 -20.50 -22.48 -8.44
C ALA A 553 -20.13 -23.31 -7.21
N MET A 554 -18.87 -23.71 -7.08
CA MET A 554 -18.36 -24.46 -5.92
C MET A 554 -18.55 -23.65 -4.62
N LEU A 555 -18.15 -22.39 -4.60
CA LEU A 555 -18.31 -21.50 -3.44
C LEU A 555 -19.79 -21.22 -3.12
N ALA A 556 -20.61 -20.97 -4.14
CA ALA A 556 -22.06 -20.79 -3.98
C ALA A 556 -22.72 -22.06 -3.40
N GLY A 557 -22.27 -23.26 -3.81
CA GLY A 557 -22.71 -24.55 -3.25
C GLY A 557 -22.38 -24.70 -1.75
N LYS A 558 -21.37 -23.99 -1.26
CA LYS A 558 -20.97 -23.90 0.16
C LYS A 558 -21.66 -22.74 0.90
N GLY A 559 -22.53 -21.98 0.23
CA GLY A 559 -23.20 -20.80 0.78
C GLY A 559 -22.32 -19.56 0.89
N VAL A 560 -21.21 -19.51 0.19
CA VAL A 560 -20.26 -18.39 0.20
C VAL A 560 -20.35 -17.61 -1.12
N LYS A 561 -20.38 -16.30 -1.02
CA LYS A 561 -20.30 -15.41 -2.17
C LYS A 561 -18.85 -15.32 -2.66
N VAL A 562 -18.71 -14.90 -3.93
CA VAL A 562 -17.43 -14.67 -4.59
C VAL A 562 -17.23 -13.15 -4.75
N SER A 563 -15.99 -12.71 -4.72
CA SER A 563 -15.57 -11.42 -5.22
C SER A 563 -14.36 -11.60 -6.14
N GLY A 564 -14.04 -10.58 -6.92
CA GLY A 564 -12.86 -10.59 -7.80
C GLY A 564 -12.59 -9.21 -8.37
N TRP A 565 -11.41 -9.06 -8.97
CA TRP A 565 -11.06 -7.86 -9.72
C TRP A 565 -11.95 -7.72 -10.94
N GLN A 566 -11.95 -6.55 -11.58
CA GLN A 566 -12.90 -6.23 -12.66
C GLN A 566 -12.93 -7.25 -13.81
N GLU A 567 -11.85 -7.97 -14.05
CA GLU A 567 -11.69 -8.94 -15.12
C GLU A 567 -12.68 -10.12 -15.01
N VAL A 568 -13.12 -10.44 -13.78
CA VAL A 568 -14.14 -11.49 -13.56
C VAL A 568 -15.53 -11.14 -14.11
N ALA A 569 -15.73 -9.89 -14.55
CA ALA A 569 -17.00 -9.42 -15.13
C ALA A 569 -16.84 -8.93 -16.57
N LEU A 570 -15.64 -9.07 -17.17
CA LEU A 570 -15.37 -8.49 -18.49
C LEU A 570 -15.33 -9.54 -19.59
N ASN A 571 -15.82 -9.16 -20.77
CA ASN A 571 -15.74 -9.95 -22.01
C ASN A 571 -16.47 -11.29 -21.96
N HIS A 572 -17.49 -11.43 -21.13
CA HIS A 572 -18.33 -12.62 -21.04
C HIS A 572 -19.58 -12.54 -21.92
N SER A 573 -20.13 -13.71 -22.27
CA SER A 573 -21.43 -13.74 -22.91
C SER A 573 -22.54 -13.28 -21.94
N PRO A 574 -23.64 -12.68 -22.44
CA PRO A 574 -24.76 -12.31 -21.58
C PRO A 574 -25.32 -13.47 -20.77
N GLU A 575 -25.29 -14.69 -21.32
CA GLU A 575 -25.75 -15.92 -20.67
C GLU A 575 -24.86 -16.31 -19.51
N LEU A 576 -23.53 -16.18 -19.65
CA LEU A 576 -22.59 -16.43 -18.57
C LEU A 576 -22.76 -15.36 -17.48
N ASN A 577 -22.78 -14.07 -17.83
CA ASN A 577 -23.01 -12.99 -16.88
C ASN A 577 -24.30 -13.17 -16.08
N ALA A 578 -25.42 -13.49 -16.73
CA ALA A 578 -26.68 -13.74 -16.04
C ALA A 578 -26.60 -14.91 -15.05
N ARG A 579 -25.76 -15.92 -15.32
CA ARG A 579 -25.57 -17.10 -14.45
C ARG A 579 -24.65 -16.82 -13.28
N ILE A 580 -23.55 -16.08 -13.48
CA ILE A 580 -22.54 -15.91 -12.46
C ILE A 580 -22.76 -14.66 -11.58
N ALA A 581 -23.30 -13.56 -12.10
CA ALA A 581 -23.49 -12.31 -11.36
C ALA A 581 -24.22 -12.49 -10.01
N PRO A 582 -25.26 -13.34 -9.87
CA PRO A 582 -25.91 -13.57 -8.58
C PRO A 582 -25.03 -14.24 -7.54
N ARG A 583 -23.92 -14.88 -7.93
CA ARG A 583 -22.96 -15.53 -7.04
C ARG A 583 -21.94 -14.54 -6.46
N PHE A 584 -21.80 -13.34 -7.06
CA PHE A 584 -20.86 -12.32 -6.66
C PHE A 584 -21.42 -11.42 -5.57
N GLU A 585 -20.61 -11.15 -4.55
CA GLU A 585 -20.85 -10.07 -3.58
C GLU A 585 -20.44 -8.73 -4.16
N GLY A 586 -19.27 -8.66 -4.81
CA GLY A 586 -18.77 -7.45 -5.43
C GLY A 586 -17.67 -7.71 -6.45
N VAL A 587 -17.61 -6.82 -7.43
CA VAL A 587 -16.55 -6.73 -8.43
C VAL A 587 -15.74 -5.46 -8.14
N TYR A 588 -14.43 -5.62 -7.99
CA TYR A 588 -13.51 -4.57 -7.57
C TYR A 588 -12.91 -3.92 -8.82
N CYS A 589 -13.46 -2.77 -9.19
CA CYS A 589 -13.06 -2.06 -10.41
C CYS A 589 -11.90 -1.12 -10.12
N TRP A 590 -10.73 -1.45 -10.66
CA TRP A 590 -9.46 -0.78 -10.37
C TRP A 590 -8.92 0.07 -11.53
N SER A 591 -8.92 -0.46 -12.75
CA SER A 591 -8.34 0.21 -13.91
C SER A 591 -9.23 1.35 -14.37
N THR A 592 -8.79 2.57 -14.17
CA THR A 592 -9.47 3.80 -14.61
C THR A 592 -8.59 4.65 -15.52
N ILE A 593 -7.56 4.02 -16.13
CA ILE A 593 -6.63 4.66 -17.06
C ILE A 593 -7.12 4.44 -18.49
N GLY A 594 -7.03 5.47 -19.32
CA GLY A 594 -7.38 5.39 -20.74
C GLY A 594 -8.86 5.09 -20.98
N SER A 595 -9.14 4.03 -21.73
CA SER A 595 -10.50 3.62 -22.06
C SER A 595 -11.18 2.77 -21.00
N SER A 596 -10.46 2.36 -19.96
CA SER A 596 -11.00 1.50 -18.90
C SER A 596 -11.83 2.27 -17.87
N ASP A 597 -11.86 3.59 -17.92
CA ASP A 597 -12.64 4.42 -17.00
C ASP A 597 -14.17 4.20 -17.08
N VAL A 598 -14.67 3.56 -18.14
CA VAL A 598 -16.09 3.21 -18.29
C VAL A 598 -16.46 1.90 -17.57
N VAL A 599 -15.49 1.07 -17.22
CA VAL A 599 -15.70 -0.29 -16.68
C VAL A 599 -16.59 -0.30 -15.44
N PRO A 600 -16.39 0.55 -14.42
CA PRO A 600 -17.21 0.48 -13.21
C PRO A 600 -18.71 0.64 -13.48
N TYR A 601 -19.10 1.59 -14.31
CA TYR A 601 -20.50 1.82 -14.64
C TYR A 601 -21.06 0.77 -15.59
N THR A 602 -20.23 0.22 -16.48
CA THR A 602 -20.61 -0.90 -17.36
C THR A 602 -20.96 -2.12 -16.51
N VAL A 603 -20.06 -2.53 -15.61
CA VAL A 603 -20.24 -3.69 -14.72
C VAL A 603 -21.44 -3.51 -13.79
N ALA A 604 -21.65 -2.31 -13.24
CA ALA A 604 -22.85 -2.01 -12.44
C ALA A 604 -24.14 -2.12 -13.26
N ASN A 605 -24.15 -1.62 -14.49
CA ASN A 605 -25.30 -1.71 -15.39
C ASN A 605 -25.62 -3.17 -15.79
N GLU A 606 -24.62 -4.05 -15.86
CA GLU A 606 -24.75 -5.48 -16.15
C GLU A 606 -25.24 -6.31 -14.97
N GLY A 607 -25.38 -5.73 -13.79
CA GLY A 607 -26.02 -6.39 -12.65
C GLY A 607 -25.15 -6.74 -11.47
N TYR A 608 -23.84 -6.51 -11.55
CA TYR A 608 -22.93 -6.76 -10.44
C TYR A 608 -22.94 -5.65 -9.39
N GLY A 609 -22.68 -5.99 -8.15
CA GLY A 609 -22.24 -5.04 -7.13
C GLY A 609 -20.83 -4.57 -7.45
N VAL A 610 -20.57 -3.27 -7.32
CA VAL A 610 -19.27 -2.67 -7.66
C VAL A 610 -18.64 -2.01 -6.45
N ILE A 611 -17.39 -2.33 -6.19
CA ILE A 611 -16.49 -1.61 -5.30
C ILE A 611 -15.52 -0.80 -6.17
N LEU A 612 -15.47 0.51 -5.97
CA LEU A 612 -14.63 1.41 -6.75
C LEU A 612 -13.24 1.49 -6.13
N CYS A 613 -12.26 1.00 -6.88
CA CYS A 613 -10.86 0.88 -6.49
C CYS A 613 -9.94 1.73 -7.37
N ASN A 614 -10.45 2.82 -7.92
CA ASN A 614 -9.82 3.64 -8.95
C ASN A 614 -8.33 3.87 -8.72
N VAL A 615 -7.49 3.43 -9.66
CA VAL A 615 -6.02 3.57 -9.54
C VAL A 615 -5.58 5.01 -9.33
N ASN A 616 -6.19 5.96 -10.03
CA ASN A 616 -5.84 7.39 -9.94
C ASN A 616 -6.28 8.05 -8.63
N ASN A 617 -7.06 7.36 -7.77
CA ASN A 617 -7.54 7.92 -6.51
C ASN A 617 -7.04 7.13 -5.30
N PHE A 618 -6.97 5.79 -5.40
CA PHE A 618 -6.92 4.92 -4.25
C PHE A 618 -5.77 3.89 -4.24
N TYR A 619 -4.86 3.94 -5.23
CA TYR A 619 -3.63 3.14 -5.14
C TYR A 619 -2.61 3.90 -4.29
N LEU A 620 -2.57 3.56 -3.01
CA LEU A 620 -1.77 4.28 -2.02
C LEU A 620 -0.25 4.02 -2.18
N ASP A 621 0.12 2.93 -2.83
CA ASP A 621 1.48 2.55 -3.19
C ASP A 621 2.09 3.40 -4.32
N LEU A 622 1.26 4.11 -5.10
CA LEU A 622 1.77 5.08 -6.06
C LEU A 622 2.40 6.28 -5.35
N ALA A 623 3.54 6.74 -5.87
CA ALA A 623 4.26 7.87 -5.30
C ALA A 623 3.37 9.14 -5.23
N TYR A 624 3.61 10.00 -4.25
CA TYR A 624 2.86 11.26 -4.12
C TYR A 624 3.19 12.25 -5.23
N THR A 625 4.46 12.31 -5.64
CA THR A 625 4.96 13.28 -6.63
C THR A 625 6.05 12.62 -7.48
N PRO A 626 6.41 13.20 -8.65
CA PRO A 626 7.53 12.72 -9.46
C PRO A 626 8.92 13.04 -8.89
N HIS A 627 9.03 13.43 -7.62
CA HIS A 627 10.34 13.70 -7.02
C HIS A 627 11.20 12.43 -7.01
N LYS A 628 12.49 12.56 -7.33
CA LYS A 628 13.42 11.42 -7.43
C LYS A 628 13.56 10.59 -6.16
N ASP A 629 13.36 11.19 -4.99
CA ASP A 629 13.45 10.53 -3.68
C ASP A 629 12.08 10.21 -3.07
N GLU A 630 10.96 10.50 -3.77
CA GLU A 630 9.62 10.11 -3.32
C GLU A 630 9.46 8.60 -3.49
N PRO A 631 9.21 7.83 -2.41
CA PRO A 631 9.00 6.39 -2.52
C PRO A 631 7.63 6.10 -3.14
N GLY A 632 7.52 4.94 -3.79
CA GLY A 632 6.29 4.43 -4.38
C GLY A 632 6.42 4.07 -5.85
N LEU A 633 5.44 3.35 -6.36
CA LEU A 633 5.31 3.04 -7.78
C LEU A 633 4.85 4.27 -8.57
N ASN A 634 4.99 4.27 -9.89
CA ASN A 634 4.59 5.38 -10.74
C ASN A 634 3.98 4.95 -12.10
N TRP A 635 3.62 3.67 -12.23
CA TRP A 635 3.05 3.11 -13.46
C TRP A 635 1.65 3.67 -13.74
N GLY A 636 0.86 3.93 -12.70
CA GLY A 636 -0.50 4.45 -12.75
C GLY A 636 -0.58 5.99 -12.62
N GLY A 637 0.55 6.68 -12.58
CA GLY A 637 0.65 8.10 -12.28
C GLY A 637 1.07 8.36 -10.83
N TYR A 638 0.59 9.45 -10.26
CA TYR A 638 0.89 9.89 -8.90
C TYR A 638 -0.40 10.10 -8.12
N VAL A 639 -0.42 9.64 -6.87
CA VAL A 639 -1.58 9.76 -5.99
C VAL A 639 -1.17 10.46 -4.71
N ASP A 640 -1.72 11.64 -4.48
CA ASP A 640 -1.61 12.40 -3.24
C ASP A 640 -2.94 12.40 -2.45
N GLN A 641 -3.00 13.14 -1.37
CA GLN A 641 -4.22 13.29 -0.57
C GLN A 641 -5.37 13.97 -1.33
N PHE A 642 -5.06 14.80 -2.33
CA PHE A 642 -6.08 15.47 -3.13
C PHE A 642 -6.63 14.54 -4.22
N ALA A 643 -5.78 13.69 -4.81
CA ALA A 643 -6.21 12.67 -5.74
C ALA A 643 -7.26 11.74 -5.08
N SER A 644 -7.04 11.29 -3.84
CA SER A 644 -8.02 10.47 -3.12
C SER A 644 -9.27 11.26 -2.71
N TYR A 645 -9.12 12.53 -2.30
CA TYR A 645 -10.23 13.43 -1.98
C TYR A 645 -11.15 13.70 -3.18
N ASN A 646 -10.59 13.68 -4.40
CA ASN A 646 -11.31 13.96 -5.65
C ASN A 646 -12.28 12.85 -6.08
N MET A 647 -12.24 11.68 -5.44
CA MET A 647 -13.12 10.56 -5.78
C MET A 647 -14.60 10.94 -5.68
N LEU A 648 -15.37 10.66 -6.74
CA LEU A 648 -16.79 10.93 -6.85
C LEU A 648 -17.53 9.65 -7.30
N PRO A 649 -18.03 8.81 -6.37
CA PRO A 649 -18.59 7.49 -6.68
C PRO A 649 -19.73 7.50 -7.70
N TYR A 650 -20.49 8.58 -7.76
CA TYR A 650 -21.62 8.77 -8.66
C TYR A 650 -21.33 9.72 -9.82
N ASN A 651 -20.03 10.11 -9.98
CA ASN A 651 -19.53 11.00 -11.02
C ASN A 651 -18.06 10.66 -11.36
N ILE A 652 -17.79 9.36 -11.60
CA ILE A 652 -16.41 8.82 -11.67
C ILE A 652 -15.53 9.50 -12.71
N TYR A 653 -16.11 9.97 -13.83
CA TYR A 653 -15.36 10.63 -14.89
C TYR A 653 -14.76 11.97 -14.46
N CYS A 654 -15.28 12.57 -13.39
CA CYS A 654 -14.77 13.78 -12.76
C CYS A 654 -13.88 13.51 -11.54
N SER A 655 -13.61 12.24 -11.21
CA SER A 655 -12.77 11.87 -10.06
C SER A 655 -11.27 12.16 -10.27
N ALA A 656 -10.82 12.37 -11.48
CA ALA A 656 -9.48 12.85 -11.82
C ALA A 656 -9.60 14.22 -12.50
N ARG A 657 -9.12 15.28 -11.83
CA ARG A 657 -9.18 16.66 -12.32
C ARG A 657 -8.04 17.01 -13.28
N THR A 658 -6.97 16.22 -13.29
CA THR A 658 -5.85 16.35 -14.22
C THR A 658 -5.66 15.07 -15.03
N ASP A 659 -4.99 15.19 -16.16
CA ASP A 659 -4.47 14.05 -16.92
C ASP A 659 -3.15 13.54 -16.32
N MET A 660 -2.54 12.53 -16.94
CA MET A 660 -1.27 11.96 -16.46
C MET A 660 -0.08 12.92 -16.61
N ALA A 661 -0.20 13.98 -17.40
CA ALA A 661 0.81 15.04 -17.53
C ALA A 661 0.60 16.18 -16.51
N GLY A 662 -0.43 16.10 -15.68
CA GLY A 662 -0.79 17.14 -14.72
C GLY A 662 -1.63 18.29 -15.32
N ASN A 663 -2.02 18.21 -16.61
CA ASN A 663 -2.84 19.25 -17.22
C ASN A 663 -4.29 19.17 -16.76
N PRO A 664 -4.96 20.32 -16.51
CA PRO A 664 -6.36 20.34 -16.12
C PRO A 664 -7.27 19.68 -17.16
N LYS A 665 -8.18 18.81 -16.71
CA LYS A 665 -9.19 18.18 -17.56
C LYS A 665 -10.43 19.07 -17.71
N ASN A 666 -11.07 19.03 -18.88
CA ASN A 666 -12.37 19.68 -19.07
C ASN A 666 -13.49 18.85 -18.46
N LEU A 667 -13.82 19.12 -17.19
CA LEU A 667 -14.80 18.34 -16.43
C LEU A 667 -16.23 18.46 -16.96
N LYS A 668 -16.60 19.58 -17.61
CA LYS A 668 -17.92 19.73 -18.26
C LYS A 668 -18.10 18.74 -19.42
N LYS A 669 -17.01 18.25 -20.01
CA LYS A 669 -17.03 17.29 -21.11
C LYS A 669 -16.67 15.87 -20.69
N ALA A 670 -16.39 15.63 -19.42
CA ALA A 670 -15.89 14.34 -18.96
C ALA A 670 -16.84 13.15 -19.25
N HIS A 671 -18.14 13.41 -19.38
CA HIS A 671 -19.16 12.40 -19.68
C HIS A 671 -19.37 12.13 -21.17
N GLN A 672 -18.78 12.94 -22.08
CA GLN A 672 -19.06 12.84 -23.51
C GLN A 672 -18.56 11.50 -24.08
N GLY A 673 -19.48 10.72 -24.66
CA GLY A 673 -19.16 9.40 -25.21
C GLY A 673 -18.91 8.29 -24.18
N LYS A 674 -19.19 8.55 -22.91
CA LYS A 674 -19.00 7.59 -21.81
C LYS A 674 -20.29 6.87 -21.42
N VAL A 675 -20.15 5.70 -20.80
CA VAL A 675 -21.26 4.91 -20.26
C VAL A 675 -21.86 5.61 -19.05
N ALA A 676 -23.15 5.94 -19.09
CA ALA A 676 -23.85 6.50 -17.93
C ALA A 676 -24.23 5.43 -16.92
N LEU A 677 -24.07 5.71 -15.64
CA LEU A 677 -24.65 4.90 -14.58
C LEU A 677 -26.19 4.98 -14.65
N GLN A 678 -26.85 3.87 -14.93
CA GLN A 678 -28.30 3.81 -14.99
C GLN A 678 -28.93 3.99 -13.59
N PRO A 679 -30.09 4.66 -13.45
CA PRO A 679 -30.72 4.90 -12.16
C PRO A 679 -30.92 3.61 -11.32
N GLN A 680 -31.33 2.52 -11.96
CA GLN A 680 -31.51 1.21 -11.29
C GLN A 680 -30.19 0.53 -10.90
N ALA A 681 -29.07 0.91 -11.47
CA ALA A 681 -27.75 0.41 -11.15
C ALA A 681 -27.07 1.22 -10.01
N ARG A 682 -27.58 2.42 -9.69
CA ARG A 682 -27.00 3.27 -8.63
C ARG A 682 -26.82 2.54 -7.29
N PRO A 683 -27.78 1.72 -6.79
CA PRO A 683 -27.59 0.97 -5.54
C PRO A 683 -26.55 -0.16 -5.63
N ARG A 684 -26.06 -0.48 -6.84
CA ARG A 684 -25.00 -1.47 -7.05
C ARG A 684 -23.61 -0.90 -6.84
N ILE A 685 -23.44 0.41 -6.79
CA ILE A 685 -22.20 1.02 -6.28
C ILE A 685 -22.21 0.79 -4.78
N LYS A 686 -21.54 -0.27 -4.33
CA LYS A 686 -21.51 -0.70 -2.93
C LYS A 686 -20.65 0.21 -2.06
N GLY A 687 -19.55 0.71 -2.63
CA GLY A 687 -18.63 1.57 -1.92
C GLY A 687 -17.30 1.76 -2.64
N ILE A 688 -16.31 2.13 -1.84
CA ILE A 688 -14.96 2.49 -2.28
C ILE A 688 -13.91 1.75 -1.47
N GLN A 689 -12.77 1.46 -2.08
CA GLN A 689 -11.65 0.81 -1.40
C GLN A 689 -10.30 1.38 -1.87
N ALA A 690 -9.40 1.61 -0.91
CA ALA A 690 -8.01 1.90 -1.20
C ALA A 690 -7.17 0.62 -1.24
N GLN A 691 -6.15 0.60 -2.10
CA GLN A 691 -5.20 -0.49 -2.26
C GLN A 691 -3.83 -0.03 -1.79
N LEU A 692 -3.13 -0.90 -1.06
CA LEU A 692 -1.73 -0.74 -0.74
C LEU A 692 -1.00 -2.00 -1.18
N PHE A 693 -0.54 -2.01 -2.44
CA PHE A 693 0.35 -3.04 -2.95
C PHE A 693 1.75 -2.87 -2.34
N ALA A 694 2.48 -3.97 -2.15
CA ALA A 694 3.60 -4.01 -1.20
C ALA A 694 4.99 -4.15 -1.85
N GLU A 695 5.13 -4.02 -3.17
CA GLU A 695 6.42 -4.17 -3.86
C GLU A 695 7.50 -3.24 -3.31
N THR A 696 7.10 -2.04 -2.88
CA THR A 696 8.00 -1.02 -2.35
C THR A 696 7.97 -0.89 -0.83
N LEU A 697 7.26 -1.79 -0.12
CA LEU A 697 7.14 -1.73 1.34
C LEU A 697 8.28 -2.46 2.06
N GLY A 698 9.29 -1.73 2.51
CA GLY A 698 10.38 -2.27 3.33
C GLY A 698 10.07 -2.30 4.84
N SER A 699 9.04 -1.59 5.30
CA SER A 699 8.67 -1.51 6.72
C SER A 699 7.22 -1.06 6.91
N PHE A 700 6.68 -1.28 8.13
CA PHE A 700 5.36 -0.77 8.49
C PHE A 700 5.33 0.77 8.62
N GLU A 701 6.43 1.37 9.00
CA GLU A 701 6.57 2.84 9.02
C GLU A 701 6.44 3.42 7.60
N GLN A 702 6.99 2.75 6.59
CA GLN A 702 6.80 3.13 5.19
C GLN A 702 5.37 2.91 4.72
N ALA A 703 4.69 1.84 5.18
CA ALA A 703 3.27 1.64 4.92
C ALA A 703 2.43 2.80 5.46
N GLN A 704 2.70 3.26 6.68
CA GLN A 704 2.04 4.44 7.27
C GLN A 704 2.29 5.71 6.44
N TYR A 705 3.51 5.91 5.94
CA TYR A 705 3.83 7.03 5.04
C TYR A 705 2.98 7.00 3.76
N TYR A 706 2.76 5.83 3.18
CA TYR A 706 1.92 5.69 1.99
C TYR A 706 0.43 5.88 2.31
N ILE A 707 -0.04 5.38 3.43
CA ILE A 707 -1.44 5.49 3.86
C ILE A 707 -1.79 6.94 4.19
N PHE A 708 -0.95 7.63 4.99
CA PHE A 708 -1.26 8.96 5.53
C PHE A 708 -0.47 10.08 4.84
N PRO A 709 -1.15 11.11 4.34
CA PRO A 709 -2.57 11.47 4.51
C PRO A 709 -3.54 10.98 3.41
N LYS A 710 -3.14 10.18 2.42
CA LYS A 710 -4.00 9.77 1.29
C LYS A 710 -5.33 9.14 1.73
N ILE A 711 -5.31 8.30 2.76
CA ILE A 711 -6.52 7.58 3.23
C ILE A 711 -7.64 8.52 3.66
N PHE A 712 -7.32 9.74 4.06
CA PHE A 712 -8.31 10.73 4.48
C PHE A 712 -9.30 11.09 3.36
N GLY A 713 -8.85 11.07 2.09
CA GLY A 713 -9.74 11.25 0.96
C GLY A 713 -10.77 10.12 0.85
N LEU A 714 -10.34 8.87 1.06
CA LEU A 714 -11.26 7.73 1.06
C LEU A 714 -12.29 7.84 2.19
N VAL A 715 -11.86 8.11 3.44
CA VAL A 715 -12.80 8.18 4.55
C VAL A 715 -13.78 9.32 4.37
N GLU A 716 -13.32 10.47 3.88
CA GLU A 716 -14.18 11.62 3.58
C GLU A 716 -15.21 11.29 2.49
N ARG A 717 -14.78 10.65 1.38
CA ARG A 717 -15.69 10.30 0.27
C ARG A 717 -16.62 9.13 0.61
N GLY A 718 -16.18 8.20 1.43
CA GLY A 718 -17.05 7.13 1.93
C GLY A 718 -18.18 7.64 2.82
N TRP A 719 -17.88 8.67 3.59
CA TRP A 719 -18.83 9.32 4.51
C TRP A 719 -19.72 10.36 3.81
N ASN A 720 -19.11 11.17 2.92
CA ASN A 720 -19.72 12.28 2.17
C ASN A 720 -19.52 12.09 0.66
N ALA A 721 -20.29 11.17 0.04
CA ALA A 721 -20.08 10.72 -1.33
C ALA A 721 -20.46 11.72 -2.43
N THR A 722 -21.28 12.72 -2.10
CA THR A 722 -21.80 13.71 -3.05
C THR A 722 -21.54 15.14 -2.56
N PRO A 723 -20.27 15.60 -2.66
CA PRO A 723 -19.93 16.96 -2.21
C PRO A 723 -20.53 18.04 -3.14
N ASP A 724 -20.78 19.23 -2.57
CA ASP A 724 -21.38 20.36 -3.30
C ASP A 724 -20.54 20.84 -4.48
N TRP A 725 -19.21 20.62 -4.41
CA TRP A 725 -18.28 20.93 -5.48
C TRP A 725 -18.24 19.88 -6.61
N SER A 726 -19.08 18.83 -6.58
CA SER A 726 -19.14 17.85 -7.67
C SER A 726 -19.54 18.53 -8.97
N PRO A 727 -18.71 18.41 -10.06
CA PRO A 727 -18.98 19.07 -11.34
C PRO A 727 -20.30 18.61 -11.99
N THR A 728 -20.84 19.47 -12.83
CA THR A 728 -21.98 19.18 -13.70
C THR A 728 -21.60 19.43 -15.15
N PRO A 729 -22.39 19.00 -16.15
CA PRO A 729 -22.11 19.32 -17.57
C PRO A 729 -22.12 20.82 -17.90
N THR A 730 -22.72 21.65 -17.04
CA THR A 730 -22.83 23.10 -17.26
C THR A 730 -21.91 23.92 -16.36
N ASP A 731 -21.40 23.31 -15.25
CA ASP A 731 -20.62 24.02 -14.26
C ASP A 731 -19.56 23.06 -13.66
N ASP A 732 -18.27 23.39 -13.79
CA ASP A 732 -17.15 22.65 -13.21
C ASP A 732 -16.98 22.88 -11.70
N LYS A 733 -17.65 23.89 -11.16
CA LYS A 733 -17.62 24.28 -9.75
C LYS A 733 -16.22 24.47 -9.17
N GLU A 734 -15.30 24.99 -9.97
CA GLU A 734 -13.89 25.09 -9.64
C GLU A 734 -13.66 25.90 -8.36
N ALA A 735 -14.31 27.06 -8.19
CA ALA A 735 -14.16 27.91 -7.00
C ALA A 735 -14.60 27.19 -5.71
N LEU A 736 -15.71 26.43 -5.75
CA LEU A 736 -16.16 25.63 -4.60
C LEU A 736 -15.17 24.49 -4.29
N TYR A 737 -14.61 23.89 -5.32
CA TYR A 737 -13.62 22.83 -5.15
C TYR A 737 -12.33 23.37 -4.51
N GLU A 738 -11.77 24.48 -5.02
CA GLU A 738 -10.54 25.06 -4.48
C GLU A 738 -10.69 25.47 -3.01
N GLU A 739 -11.81 26.10 -2.66
CA GLU A 739 -12.13 26.40 -1.26
C GLU A 739 -12.22 25.14 -0.39
N ALA A 740 -12.97 24.13 -0.83
CA ALA A 740 -13.12 22.86 -0.11
C ALA A 740 -11.79 22.12 0.02
N ARG A 741 -10.94 22.15 -1.01
CA ARG A 741 -9.61 21.56 -1.01
C ARG A 741 -8.68 22.24 0.00
N ALA A 742 -8.68 23.55 0.06
CA ALA A 742 -7.88 24.32 1.02
C ALA A 742 -8.34 24.05 2.46
N ILE A 743 -9.64 23.99 2.73
CA ILE A 743 -10.21 23.62 4.03
C ILE A 743 -9.84 22.18 4.41
N TYR A 744 -9.95 21.24 3.47
CA TYR A 744 -9.54 19.85 3.69
C TYR A 744 -8.06 19.75 4.06
N ASN A 745 -7.19 20.47 3.36
CA ASN A 745 -5.77 20.55 3.69
C ASN A 745 -5.52 21.14 5.08
N ALA A 746 -6.24 22.21 5.44
CA ALA A 746 -6.14 22.84 6.76
C ALA A 746 -6.55 21.88 7.89
N LYS A 747 -7.60 21.08 7.70
CA LYS A 747 -8.03 20.03 8.64
C LYS A 747 -6.95 18.96 8.79
N ILE A 748 -6.36 18.48 7.70
CA ILE A 748 -5.24 17.51 7.76
C ILE A 748 -4.08 18.08 8.56
N ALA A 749 -3.65 19.29 8.24
CA ALA A 749 -2.48 19.91 8.85
C ALA A 749 -2.68 20.20 10.36
N ALA A 750 -3.82 20.80 10.73
CA ALA A 750 -4.03 21.30 12.09
C ALA A 750 -4.75 20.30 13.02
N VAL A 751 -5.41 19.27 12.46
CA VAL A 751 -6.21 18.33 13.24
C VAL A 751 -5.66 16.91 13.15
N GLU A 752 -5.52 16.38 11.93
CA GLU A 752 -5.20 14.96 11.76
C GLU A 752 -3.69 14.67 11.97
N MET A 753 -2.78 15.50 11.46
CA MET A 753 -1.34 15.27 11.66
C MET A 753 -0.91 15.34 13.14
N PRO A 754 -1.38 16.30 13.96
CA PRO A 754 -1.16 16.27 15.41
C PRO A 754 -1.73 15.01 16.07
N HIS A 755 -2.93 14.57 15.66
CA HIS A 755 -3.54 13.34 16.15
C HIS A 755 -2.70 12.10 15.81
N LEU A 756 -2.27 11.95 14.56
CA LEU A 756 -1.38 10.87 14.12
C LEU A 756 -0.05 10.87 14.90
N THR A 757 0.51 12.05 15.16
CA THR A 757 1.74 12.19 15.96
C THR A 757 1.53 11.70 17.39
N HIS A 758 0.40 12.05 18.01
CA HIS A 758 0.04 11.58 19.36
C HIS A 758 -0.09 10.06 19.41
N GLU A 759 -0.68 9.47 18.36
CA GLU A 759 -0.80 8.01 18.22
C GLU A 759 0.50 7.33 17.79
N GLY A 760 1.60 8.07 17.57
CA GLY A 760 2.88 7.53 17.12
C GLY A 760 2.83 6.92 15.72
N VAL A 761 2.02 7.49 14.83
CA VAL A 761 1.86 7.07 13.43
C VAL A 761 2.75 7.91 12.53
N ASN A 762 3.41 7.25 11.56
CA ASN A 762 4.15 7.97 10.54
C ASN A 762 3.22 8.51 9.45
N PHE A 763 3.61 9.63 8.82
CA PHE A 763 2.88 10.24 7.71
C PHE A 763 3.82 11.11 6.88
N ARG A 764 3.45 11.37 5.63
CA ARG A 764 4.20 12.23 4.73
C ARG A 764 4.04 13.71 5.08
N ILE A 765 5.15 14.43 5.10
CA ILE A 765 5.18 15.91 5.11
C ILE A 765 5.35 16.39 3.67
N PRO A 766 4.47 17.26 3.13
CA PRO A 766 4.63 17.84 1.80
C PRO A 766 5.82 18.81 1.76
N GLN A 767 6.32 19.07 0.55
CA GLN A 767 7.46 19.95 0.34
C GLN A 767 7.10 21.44 0.48
N PRO A 768 8.02 22.29 0.97
CA PRO A 768 7.86 23.76 0.90
C PRO A 768 8.02 24.25 -0.52
N GLY A 769 7.40 25.38 -0.82
CA GLY A 769 7.73 26.17 -1.99
C GLY A 769 8.86 27.15 -1.70
N VAL A 770 9.74 27.39 -2.66
CA VAL A 770 10.81 28.38 -2.56
C VAL A 770 11.15 28.92 -3.94
N GLN A 771 11.33 30.27 -4.04
CA GLN A 771 11.71 30.95 -5.28
C GLN A 771 12.41 32.28 -4.99
N ILE A 772 13.16 32.76 -5.97
CA ILE A 772 13.71 34.12 -5.96
C ILE A 772 12.97 34.94 -7.03
N VAL A 773 12.40 36.06 -6.62
CA VAL A 773 11.72 37.00 -7.51
C VAL A 773 12.26 38.40 -7.21
N ASP A 774 12.72 39.12 -8.22
CA ASP A 774 13.31 40.46 -8.09
C ASP A 774 14.42 40.56 -7.02
N GLY A 775 15.28 39.51 -6.95
CA GLY A 775 16.39 39.45 -6.00
C GLY A 775 15.98 39.16 -4.55
N LYS A 776 14.74 38.78 -4.30
CA LYS A 776 14.24 38.40 -2.97
C LYS A 776 13.81 36.92 -2.92
N LEU A 777 14.19 36.24 -1.85
CA LEU A 777 13.78 34.88 -1.53
C LEU A 777 12.38 34.88 -0.90
N TYR A 778 11.47 34.17 -1.53
CA TYR A 778 10.13 33.86 -1.02
C TYR A 778 10.02 32.38 -0.73
N ALA A 779 9.34 32.03 0.35
CA ALA A 779 8.99 30.66 0.64
C ALA A 779 7.55 30.55 1.18
N ASN A 780 6.93 29.39 0.99
CA ASN A 780 5.61 29.10 1.53
C ASN A 780 5.47 27.63 1.90
N SER A 781 4.44 27.32 2.68
CA SER A 781 4.15 25.99 3.17
C SER A 781 2.66 25.66 3.03
N PRO A 782 2.29 24.43 2.64
CA PRO A 782 0.90 23.97 2.72
C PRO A 782 0.47 23.62 4.15
N ILE A 783 1.41 23.68 5.12
CA ILE A 783 1.19 23.49 6.55
C ILE A 783 1.61 24.80 7.25
N PRO A 784 0.66 25.68 7.63
CA PRO A 784 0.99 27.00 8.19
C PRO A 784 1.84 26.94 9.46
N GLN A 785 1.73 25.87 10.25
CA GLN A 785 2.45 25.69 11.52
C GLN A 785 3.86 25.09 11.35
N ALA A 786 4.23 24.66 10.14
CA ALA A 786 5.54 24.05 9.88
C ALA A 786 6.64 25.11 9.78
N GLU A 787 7.85 24.77 10.23
CA GLU A 787 9.02 25.61 10.04
C GLU A 787 9.67 25.34 8.67
N ILE A 788 9.91 26.40 7.90
CA ILE A 788 10.70 26.34 6.67
C ILE A 788 12.16 26.61 7.03
N ARG A 789 13.04 25.64 6.75
CA ARG A 789 14.50 25.81 6.85
C ARG A 789 15.10 25.82 5.47
N TYR A 790 16.12 26.66 5.24
CA TYR A 790 16.71 26.83 3.91
C TYR A 790 18.23 26.97 3.95
N THR A 791 18.86 26.70 2.80
CA THR A 791 20.29 26.93 2.54
C THR A 791 20.46 27.65 1.20
N THR A 792 21.56 28.38 1.04
CA THR A 792 21.92 29.14 -0.18
C THR A 792 23.26 28.72 -0.76
N ASP A 793 23.89 27.70 -0.22
CA ASP A 793 25.18 27.14 -0.61
C ASP A 793 25.07 25.77 -1.29
N GLY A 794 23.83 25.30 -1.53
CA GLY A 794 23.53 23.99 -2.14
C GLY A 794 23.57 22.80 -1.17
N SER A 795 23.89 23.02 0.12
CA SER A 795 23.81 21.97 1.15
C SER A 795 22.35 21.60 1.45
N GLU A 796 22.11 20.39 2.00
CA GLU A 796 20.78 19.97 2.45
C GLU A 796 20.37 20.73 3.73
N PRO A 797 19.15 21.32 3.78
CA PRO A 797 18.66 21.98 4.99
C PRO A 797 18.48 20.98 6.13
N THR A 798 18.93 21.38 7.34
CA THR A 798 18.75 20.64 8.60
C THR A 798 17.91 21.47 9.58
N ALA A 799 17.55 20.91 10.73
CA ALA A 799 16.84 21.63 11.78
C ALA A 799 17.63 22.86 12.32
N GLU A 800 18.94 22.88 12.14
CA GLU A 800 19.85 23.94 12.56
C GLU A 800 20.06 25.02 11.45
N SER A 801 19.60 24.77 10.23
CA SER A 801 19.70 25.70 9.11
C SER A 801 18.86 26.97 9.37
N PRO A 802 19.17 28.11 8.73
CA PRO A 802 18.37 29.33 8.85
C PRO A 802 16.88 29.08 8.64
N ARG A 803 16.05 29.67 9.52
CA ARG A 803 14.60 29.65 9.39
C ARG A 803 14.17 30.80 8.49
N TRP A 804 13.27 30.51 7.56
CA TRP A 804 12.61 31.55 6.77
C TRP A 804 11.41 32.10 7.55
N GLU A 805 11.31 33.41 7.68
CA GLU A 805 10.20 34.09 8.38
C GLU A 805 9.51 35.12 7.50
N GLU A 806 10.26 35.80 6.65
CA GLU A 806 9.76 36.86 5.75
C GLU A 806 10.65 36.96 4.50
N PRO A 807 10.19 37.60 3.41
CA PRO A 807 11.00 37.79 2.21
C PRO A 807 12.29 38.55 2.49
N LEU A 808 13.41 37.99 2.04
CA LEU A 808 14.75 38.58 2.27
C LEU A 808 15.58 38.67 0.99
N ASP A 809 16.52 39.59 0.94
CA ASP A 809 17.41 39.76 -0.21
C ASP A 809 18.29 38.52 -0.40
N CYS A 810 18.29 37.97 -1.61
CA CYS A 810 19.01 36.74 -1.94
C CYS A 810 19.47 36.75 -3.40
N GLN A 811 20.78 36.51 -3.60
CA GLN A 811 21.44 36.43 -4.91
C GLN A 811 22.03 35.04 -5.16
N ALA A 812 21.59 34.04 -4.42
CA ALA A 812 22.11 32.67 -4.55
C ALA A 812 21.67 32.04 -5.88
N GLN A 813 22.58 31.26 -6.48
CA GLN A 813 22.25 30.45 -7.65
C GLN A 813 21.37 29.28 -7.32
N VAL A 814 21.52 28.70 -6.13
CA VAL A 814 20.74 27.51 -5.69
C VAL A 814 20.23 27.79 -4.29
N VAL A 815 18.94 27.62 -4.11
CA VAL A 815 18.29 27.62 -2.80
C VAL A 815 17.64 26.26 -2.59
N LYS A 816 17.92 25.64 -1.43
CA LYS A 816 17.22 24.44 -0.98
C LYS A 816 16.39 24.75 0.24
N ALA A 817 15.20 24.16 0.33
CA ALA A 817 14.31 24.35 1.45
C ALA A 817 13.66 23.03 1.87
N ARG A 818 13.37 22.90 3.18
CA ARG A 818 12.73 21.72 3.79
C ARG A 818 11.76 22.17 4.87
N LEU A 819 10.62 21.45 5.02
CA LEU A 819 9.70 21.64 6.14
C LEU A 819 10.08 20.76 7.31
N PHE A 820 9.95 21.32 8.50
CA PHE A 820 10.03 20.62 9.78
C PHE A 820 8.72 20.83 10.54
N TYR A 821 8.05 19.73 10.85
CA TYR A 821 6.76 19.74 11.53
C TYR A 821 6.58 18.52 12.41
N LEU A 822 6.21 18.70 13.68
CA LEU A 822 5.94 17.61 14.64
C LEU A 822 7.06 16.54 14.71
N GLY A 823 8.32 16.99 14.64
CA GLY A 823 9.49 16.10 14.72
C GLY A 823 9.77 15.31 13.42
N LYS A 824 9.11 15.66 12.32
CA LYS A 824 9.31 15.05 10.99
C LYS A 824 9.80 16.10 10.01
N GLU A 825 10.41 15.63 8.90
CA GLU A 825 10.90 16.49 7.84
C GLU A 825 10.33 16.08 6.47
N SER A 826 10.21 17.06 5.57
CA SER A 826 9.80 16.83 4.19
C SER A 826 10.99 16.40 3.32
N LEU A 827 10.71 16.00 2.08
CA LEU A 827 11.71 16.04 1.01
C LEU A 827 12.16 17.47 0.76
N THR A 828 13.35 17.63 0.19
CA THR A 828 13.95 18.93 -0.13
C THR A 828 13.36 19.48 -1.42
N SER A 829 12.91 20.74 -1.39
CA SER A 829 12.66 21.52 -2.60
C SER A 829 13.91 22.28 -3.00
N THR A 830 14.23 22.28 -4.28
CA THR A 830 15.39 23.00 -4.84
C THR A 830 14.93 24.03 -5.86
N PHE A 831 15.35 25.25 -5.69
CA PHE A 831 15.20 26.32 -6.67
C PHE A 831 16.57 26.66 -7.28
N VAL A 832 16.64 26.68 -8.59
CA VAL A 832 17.83 27.10 -9.34
C VAL A 832 17.53 28.44 -9.99
N ASN A 833 18.29 29.47 -9.59
CA ASN A 833 18.19 30.79 -10.19
C ASN A 833 18.98 30.80 -11.51
N ASN A 834 18.28 30.98 -12.61
CA ASN A 834 18.85 31.00 -13.95
C ASN A 834 19.07 32.44 -14.47
N ASP A 835 18.79 33.47 -13.65
CA ASP A 835 18.94 34.90 -14.00
C ASP A 835 20.37 35.41 -13.77
#